data_132a2e6994d627ded1fd7f43cceb09fc
#
_entry.id   132a2e6994d627ded1fd7f43cceb09fc
#
_cell.length_a   1.000
_cell.length_b   1.000
_cell.length_c   1.000
_cell.angle_alpha   90.00
_cell.angle_beta   90.00
_cell.angle_gamma   90.00
#
_symmetry.space_group_name_H-M   'P 1'
#
loop_
_entity.id
_entity.type
_entity.pdbx_description
1 polymer ?
#
loop_
_entity_poly.entity_id
_entity_poly.type
_entity_poly.pdbx_seq_one_letter_code
_entity_poly.pdbx_strand_id
1 'polypeptide(L)'
;MLAQFTVVARAQQPTQHSADQPTGEGINIGDYNVKQSVEFGGRITSFTGNDQVYATYVNLASGPRLFGQTLEMRSLDNKGPLFDDLFTTSFGYGGDPNNVSILRVSKNKWYNFDATFRRDRNYWDYNLLANPLNPSNSVPFVPITLSPHLFQLSRDMTLLNLTMLPESRVRFRLGYLHNNSYGPSDSSVHEGTDALLFQGAKTTADTYRVGVDFRILPRTNFSYDQYYSYTKGDTSYLDQNFFYRLSNGTPVDLGVPFNTPSSQPCATPVVSFTTTPQTANPTCNAYLAYQRGGPVRTSIPTEQFSFQSRYFKNIDISGLFGYSSGISTVNNYQEFYQGFTSKSNLGISATSGPAAANRVSVTADAAATWYATEKFRIIDEFIFSDFRIPGQFSSIDNLLFTTSLLVAPVIYTRAACPPPFTAATCPPHNSSSAADVATAVSSRFLGQDIKSNTIQFQYDFNKQYGGRIGYLYRHRNIEQSDLEISGGTYYPGTAPGLTTPVNAARGACVNGPFDANGVCTAPTATAFDTEKTLINENTLLLGLWARPTQKLRFRYDMELMYADKTFTRLSPRQYQLYKLRGSYTPTPWANIAGSVNIYEIRNNVTQINYLSHNRNYALTVTLNPSPKWSWDFGYTYNDVFSQDNICYSIGSATPPPGSVACALPGASPLEALSYYISKMNYGFTDITWQPVPRLHLTLGYAIDSTTGSTLILNPNSPSGPLDYNYNRPYGTVTFDVAKGVAFRGGWGFYDYYEKNETPVVTGIPSRSFRGNLVNLSMIYSF
;
A
#
# COMPACT_ATOMS: atom_id res chain seq x y z
N MET A 1 4.82 -9.73 -7.81
CA MET A 1 4.43 -8.48 -8.47
C MET A 1 4.40 -7.34 -7.45
N LEU A 2 5.55 -6.95 -6.92
CA LEU A 2 5.67 -5.90 -5.88
C LEU A 2 6.99 -5.14 -6.06
N ALA A 3 7.24 -4.66 -7.27
CA ALA A 3 8.43 -3.86 -7.52
C ALA A 3 8.24 -3.02 -8.77
N GLN A 4 7.43 -1.95 -8.69
CA GLN A 4 7.53 -0.83 -9.66
C GLN A 4 6.58 0.34 -9.35
N PHE A 5 6.28 0.64 -8.09
CA PHE A 5 5.59 1.89 -7.73
C PHE A 5 6.51 2.96 -7.12
N THR A 6 7.80 2.90 -7.40
CA THR A 6 8.79 3.84 -6.80
C THR A 6 9.10 5.08 -7.64
N VAL A 7 8.39 5.35 -8.73
CA VAL A 7 8.71 6.51 -9.59
C VAL A 7 7.83 7.73 -9.33
N VAL A 8 6.68 7.58 -8.68
CA VAL A 8 5.75 8.71 -8.45
C VAL A 8 6.03 9.49 -7.16
N ALA A 9 6.77 8.92 -6.22
CA ALA A 9 7.03 9.57 -4.93
C ALA A 9 8.10 10.68 -4.97
N ARG A 10 8.80 10.91 -6.10
CA ARG A 10 9.77 12.01 -6.21
C ARG A 10 9.20 13.36 -6.58
N ALA A 11 7.94 13.44 -6.99
CA ALA A 11 7.32 14.68 -7.42
C ALA A 11 6.65 15.49 -6.30
N GLN A 12 6.58 14.97 -5.07
CA GLN A 12 5.84 15.62 -3.98
C GLN A 12 6.69 16.43 -2.99
N GLN A 13 7.99 16.51 -3.18
CA GLN A 13 8.80 17.37 -2.32
C GLN A 13 9.46 18.46 -3.17
N PRO A 14 9.32 19.75 -2.78
CA PRO A 14 10.32 20.71 -3.18
C PRO A 14 11.65 20.11 -2.74
N THR A 15 12.61 20.01 -3.65
CA THR A 15 13.91 19.40 -3.45
C THR A 15 14.26 19.28 -1.98
N GLN A 16 14.10 18.09 -1.38
CA GLN A 16 14.75 17.84 -0.11
C GLN A 16 16.21 18.10 -0.39
N HIS A 17 16.69 19.21 0.11
CA HIS A 17 18.10 19.48 0.07
C HIS A 17 18.78 18.26 0.71
N SER A 18 19.43 17.44 -0.10
CA SER A 18 20.53 16.66 0.42
C SER A 18 21.39 17.70 1.11
N ALA A 19 21.65 17.54 2.40
CA ALA A 19 22.53 18.46 3.09
C ALA A 19 23.75 18.69 2.19
N ASP A 20 23.95 19.95 1.79
CA ASP A 20 25.02 20.27 0.85
C ASP A 20 26.32 19.69 1.42
N GLN A 21 27.10 18.99 0.60
CA GLN A 21 28.39 18.49 1.05
C GLN A 21 29.22 19.68 1.54
N PRO A 22 29.99 19.52 2.64
CA PRO A 22 30.82 20.59 3.14
C PRO A 22 31.75 21.11 2.03
N THR A 23 31.59 22.37 1.66
CA THR A 23 32.39 22.99 0.58
C THR A 23 33.76 23.50 1.06
N GLY A 24 34.02 23.43 2.39
CA GLY A 24 35.27 23.84 3.01
C GLY A 24 36.43 22.87 2.76
N GLU A 25 37.65 23.37 2.83
CA GLU A 25 38.88 22.54 2.83
C GLU A 25 38.99 21.67 4.08
N GLY A 26 38.20 21.98 5.12
CA GLY A 26 38.22 21.34 6.42
C GLY A 26 39.33 21.88 7.33
N ILE A 27 39.25 21.45 8.58
CA ILE A 27 40.23 21.80 9.63
C ILE A 27 40.88 20.51 10.12
N ASN A 28 42.21 20.50 10.23
CA ASN A 28 42.90 19.37 10.81
C ASN A 28 42.81 19.45 12.36
N ILE A 29 42.17 18.43 12.95
CA ILE A 29 42.01 18.27 14.39
C ILE A 29 42.63 16.92 14.78
N GLY A 30 43.79 16.95 15.42
CA GLY A 30 44.57 15.75 15.68
C GLY A 30 44.91 15.02 14.37
N ASP A 31 44.62 13.73 14.29
CA ASP A 31 44.92 12.88 13.16
C ASP A 31 43.84 12.91 12.05
N TYR A 32 42.87 13.83 12.15
CA TYR A 32 41.74 13.90 11.23
C TYR A 32 41.59 15.24 10.55
N ASN A 33 41.29 15.24 9.26
CA ASN A 33 40.68 16.36 8.56
C ASN A 33 39.17 16.34 8.82
N VAL A 34 38.63 17.40 9.38
CA VAL A 34 37.23 17.54 9.79
C VAL A 34 36.55 18.59 8.93
N LYS A 35 35.49 18.23 8.27
CA LYS A 35 34.58 19.12 7.52
C LYS A 35 33.19 19.04 8.15
N GLN A 36 32.61 20.19 8.39
CA GLN A 36 31.26 20.28 8.95
C GLN A 36 30.44 21.31 8.18
N SER A 37 29.15 21.02 8.01
CA SER A 37 28.17 21.98 7.55
C SER A 37 26.92 21.85 8.41
N VAL A 38 26.36 22.97 8.87
CA VAL A 38 25.09 23.02 9.60
C VAL A 38 24.24 24.13 9.01
N GLU A 39 23.03 23.79 8.60
CA GLU A 39 22.00 24.73 8.18
C GLU A 39 20.87 24.75 9.22
N PHE A 40 20.72 25.86 9.93
CA PHE A 40 19.67 26.06 10.91
C PHE A 40 18.93 27.38 10.67
N GLY A 41 17.68 27.43 11.07
CA GLY A 41 16.88 28.61 10.84
C GLY A 41 15.45 28.43 11.29
N GLY A 42 14.52 29.04 10.58
CA GLY A 42 13.11 28.98 10.86
C GLY A 42 12.26 28.91 9.61
N ARG A 43 11.07 28.42 9.79
CA ARG A 43 10.00 28.38 8.78
C ARG A 43 8.82 29.20 9.25
N ILE A 44 8.24 29.94 8.34
CA ILE A 44 6.99 30.67 8.50
C ILE A 44 6.04 30.14 7.46
N THR A 45 4.87 29.67 7.89
CA THR A 45 3.80 29.17 7.01
C THR A 45 2.53 29.96 7.25
N SER A 46 1.85 30.29 6.17
CA SER A 46 0.51 30.88 6.18
C SER A 46 -0.32 30.22 5.12
N PHE A 47 -1.47 29.72 5.46
CA PHE A 47 -2.37 29.10 4.49
C PHE A 47 -3.83 29.50 4.74
N THR A 48 -4.63 29.39 3.69
CA THR A 48 -6.09 29.61 3.70
C THR A 48 -6.77 28.44 2.99
N GLY A 49 -8.01 28.15 3.32
CA GLY A 49 -8.77 27.03 2.78
C GLY A 49 -8.76 25.81 3.70
N ASN A 50 -8.79 24.62 3.15
CA ASN A 50 -8.93 23.38 3.90
C ASN A 50 -7.58 22.94 4.53
N ASP A 51 -7.50 22.96 5.86
CA ASP A 51 -6.32 22.62 6.65
C ASP A 51 -5.97 21.13 6.60
N GLN A 52 -6.97 20.27 6.48
CA GLN A 52 -6.77 18.81 6.42
C GLN A 52 -6.18 18.39 5.07
N VAL A 53 -6.66 19.00 3.99
CA VAL A 53 -6.09 18.81 2.65
C VAL A 53 -4.68 19.40 2.58
N TYR A 54 -4.44 20.57 3.21
CA TYR A 54 -3.09 21.12 3.34
C TYR A 54 -2.15 20.16 4.08
N ALA A 55 -2.61 19.57 5.19
CA ALA A 55 -1.82 18.58 5.93
C ALA A 55 -1.52 17.32 5.10
N THR A 56 -2.45 16.91 4.23
CA THR A 56 -2.27 15.74 3.34
C THR A 56 -1.18 15.99 2.29
N TYR A 57 -1.15 17.16 1.66
CA TYR A 57 -0.26 17.43 0.53
C TYR A 57 1.03 18.17 0.91
N VAL A 58 1.03 18.94 1.97
CA VAL A 58 2.16 19.81 2.36
C VAL A 58 2.66 19.53 3.77
N ASN A 59 1.78 19.65 4.77
CA ASN A 59 2.06 19.39 6.20
C ASN A 59 3.33 20.03 6.74
N LEU A 60 3.62 21.25 6.36
CA LEU A 60 4.78 22.00 6.84
C LEU A 60 4.31 23.14 7.75
N ALA A 61 4.71 23.11 9.02
CA ALA A 61 4.33 24.06 10.03
C ALA A 61 5.42 25.11 10.30
N SER A 62 5.04 26.25 10.87
CA SER A 62 5.96 27.28 11.33
C SER A 62 6.82 26.80 12.51
N GLY A 63 8.00 27.39 12.70
CA GLY A 63 8.87 27.16 13.84
C GLY A 63 10.35 26.98 13.49
N PRO A 64 11.20 26.80 14.50
CA PRO A 64 12.64 26.56 14.30
C PRO A 64 12.90 25.23 13.60
N ARG A 65 13.94 25.20 12.76
CA ARG A 65 14.30 24.02 11.94
C ARG A 65 15.81 23.80 11.91
N LEU A 66 16.20 22.54 12.00
CA LEU A 66 17.48 22.06 11.51
C LEU A 66 17.25 21.52 10.08
N PHE A 67 17.56 22.36 9.09
CA PHE A 67 17.35 22.00 7.68
C PHE A 67 18.33 20.93 7.22
N GLY A 68 19.59 21.02 7.72
CA GLY A 68 20.59 20.02 7.42
C GLY A 68 21.81 20.13 8.31
N GLN A 69 22.44 18.99 8.54
CA GLN A 69 23.74 18.89 9.17
C GLN A 69 24.55 17.80 8.48
N THR A 70 25.82 18.08 8.20
CA THR A 70 26.80 17.08 7.76
C THR A 70 28.09 17.22 8.56
N LEU A 71 28.70 16.09 8.89
CA LEU A 71 30.01 16.00 9.47
C LEU A 71 30.78 14.90 8.72
N GLU A 72 31.95 15.26 8.18
CA GLU A 72 32.89 14.34 7.57
C GLU A 72 34.21 14.43 8.33
N MET A 73 34.72 13.30 8.75
CA MET A 73 36.05 13.19 9.38
C MET A 73 36.83 12.14 8.62
N ARG A 74 37.99 12.51 8.11
CA ARG A 74 38.89 11.63 7.38
C ARG A 74 40.25 11.61 8.01
N SER A 75 40.80 10.44 8.31
CA SER A 75 42.15 10.26 8.83
C SER A 75 43.19 10.73 7.81
N LEU A 76 44.16 11.47 8.28
CA LEU A 76 45.22 12.07 7.43
C LEU A 76 46.18 11.01 6.86
N ASP A 77 46.39 9.92 7.57
CA ASP A 77 47.35 8.87 7.22
C ASP A 77 46.69 7.49 7.02
N ASN A 78 45.33 7.39 7.03
CA ASN A 78 44.54 6.16 7.04
C ASN A 78 44.87 5.22 8.23
N LYS A 79 45.31 5.77 9.36
CA LYS A 79 45.67 5.06 10.59
C LYS A 79 44.91 5.59 11.81
N GLY A 80 43.73 6.17 11.60
CA GLY A 80 42.88 6.63 12.68
C GLY A 80 42.68 5.53 13.75
N PRO A 81 42.65 5.85 15.04
CA PRO A 81 42.62 4.83 16.10
C PRO A 81 41.31 3.98 16.05
N LEU A 82 40.16 4.59 15.81
CA LEU A 82 38.85 3.90 15.77
C LEU A 82 38.32 3.79 14.36
N PHE A 83 38.45 4.80 13.52
CA PHE A 83 37.94 4.82 12.14
C PHE A 83 38.91 5.61 11.25
N ASP A 84 38.85 5.40 9.95
CA ASP A 84 39.56 6.17 8.95
C ASP A 84 38.65 7.21 8.29
N ASP A 85 37.38 6.85 8.05
CA ASP A 85 36.37 7.75 7.55
C ASP A 85 35.11 7.68 8.44
N LEU A 86 34.58 8.84 8.80
CA LEU A 86 33.27 9.01 9.43
C LEU A 86 32.48 10.05 8.64
N PHE A 87 31.28 9.70 8.27
CA PHE A 87 30.32 10.60 7.65
C PHE A 87 28.99 10.51 8.40
N THR A 88 28.46 11.65 8.82
CA THR A 88 27.09 11.71 9.33
C THR A 88 26.33 12.86 8.68
N THR A 89 25.06 12.62 8.39
CA THR A 89 24.14 13.65 7.90
C THR A 89 22.80 13.50 8.57
N SER A 90 22.17 14.63 8.88
CA SER A 90 20.82 14.68 9.47
C SER A 90 20.05 15.85 8.88
N PHE A 91 18.75 15.65 8.61
CA PHE A 91 17.87 16.71 8.11
C PHE A 91 16.42 16.50 8.50
N GLY A 92 15.60 17.55 8.38
CA GLY A 92 14.16 17.53 8.64
C GLY A 92 13.77 17.62 10.12
N TYR A 93 14.70 17.95 11.02
CA TYR A 93 14.43 18.06 12.44
C TYR A 93 13.84 19.44 12.82
N GLY A 94 13.01 19.44 13.85
CA GLY A 94 12.30 20.63 14.33
C GLY A 94 10.81 20.66 13.98
N GLY A 95 10.22 19.52 13.55
CA GLY A 95 8.77 19.39 13.31
C GLY A 95 8.38 19.09 11.87
N ASP A 96 9.34 18.78 10.99
CA ASP A 96 9.01 18.30 9.65
C ASP A 96 8.45 16.86 9.69
N PRO A 97 7.56 16.50 8.75
CA PRO A 97 6.96 15.16 8.72
C PRO A 97 8.00 14.06 8.43
N ASN A 98 9.11 14.40 7.79
CA ASN A 98 10.17 13.46 7.45
C ASN A 98 11.47 13.85 8.14
N ASN A 99 12.03 12.94 8.92
CA ASN A 99 13.33 13.11 9.57
C ASN A 99 14.26 11.98 9.12
N VAL A 100 15.50 12.31 8.80
CA VAL A 100 16.50 11.33 8.39
C VAL A 100 17.81 11.62 9.10
N SER A 101 18.47 10.57 9.60
CA SER A 101 19.85 10.59 10.06
C SER A 101 20.61 9.42 9.47
N ILE A 102 21.76 9.65 8.94
CA ILE A 102 22.66 8.64 8.36
C ILE A 102 24.01 8.77 9.04
N LEU A 103 24.56 7.65 9.46
CA LEU A 103 25.92 7.53 9.96
C LEU A 103 26.65 6.46 9.16
N ARG A 104 27.82 6.78 8.64
CA ARG A 104 28.73 5.83 8.00
C ARG A 104 30.09 5.93 8.67
N VAL A 105 30.61 4.80 9.08
CA VAL A 105 31.91 4.70 9.71
C VAL A 105 32.69 3.58 9.05
N SER A 106 33.90 3.86 8.61
CA SER A 106 34.74 2.83 8.04
C SER A 106 36.13 2.85 8.62
N LYS A 107 36.70 1.66 8.77
CA LYS A 107 38.10 1.46 9.08
C LYS A 107 38.69 0.52 8.02
N ASN A 108 39.67 1.03 7.32
CA ASN A 108 40.34 0.35 6.22
C ASN A 108 40.67 -1.11 6.58
N LYS A 109 40.22 -2.08 5.72
CA LYS A 109 40.41 -3.53 5.84
C LYS A 109 39.69 -4.21 7.01
N TRP A 110 39.13 -3.46 7.98
CA TRP A 110 38.54 -4.02 9.18
C TRP A 110 37.03 -4.04 9.13
N TYR A 111 36.39 -2.88 8.92
CA TYR A 111 34.95 -2.83 8.90
C TYR A 111 34.39 -1.60 8.16
N ASN A 112 33.16 -1.76 7.67
CA ASN A 112 32.27 -0.70 7.26
C ASN A 112 30.97 -0.82 8.05
N PHE A 113 30.56 0.25 8.69
CA PHE A 113 29.31 0.34 9.46
C PHE A 113 28.45 1.45 8.89
N ASP A 114 27.19 1.13 8.57
CA ASP A 114 26.17 2.05 8.11
C ASP A 114 24.97 1.98 9.05
N ALA A 115 24.55 3.15 9.56
CA ALA A 115 23.32 3.29 10.32
C ALA A 115 22.43 4.35 9.68
N THR A 116 21.15 4.03 9.51
CA THR A 116 20.14 4.96 9.00
C THR A 116 18.96 4.95 9.92
N PHE A 117 18.56 6.12 10.39
CA PHE A 117 17.29 6.36 11.05
C PHE A 117 16.43 7.20 10.12
N ARG A 118 15.15 6.81 9.98
CA ARG A 118 14.17 7.55 9.21
C ARG A 118 12.83 7.53 9.95
N ARG A 119 12.21 8.71 10.06
CA ARG A 119 10.83 8.88 10.49
C ARG A 119 10.03 9.50 9.38
N ASP A 120 8.92 8.88 9.00
CA ASP A 120 7.94 9.40 8.05
C ASP A 120 6.60 9.54 8.78
N ARG A 121 5.93 10.68 8.61
CA ARG A 121 4.56 10.93 9.06
C ARG A 121 3.73 11.27 7.86
N ASN A 122 2.81 10.37 7.51
CA ASN A 122 1.87 10.55 6.42
C ASN A 122 0.51 10.94 6.96
N TYR A 123 -0.11 11.91 6.34
CA TYR A 123 -1.43 12.40 6.67
C TYR A 123 -2.37 12.16 5.50
N TRP A 124 -3.61 11.78 5.81
CA TRP A 124 -4.65 11.56 4.82
C TRP A 124 -5.92 12.27 5.26
N ASP A 125 -6.45 13.08 4.37
CA ASP A 125 -7.80 13.60 4.50
C ASP A 125 -8.75 12.70 3.70
N TYR A 126 -9.73 12.14 4.39
CA TYR A 126 -10.79 11.38 3.77
C TYR A 126 -11.96 12.30 3.50
N ASN A 127 -12.38 12.39 2.25
CA ASN A 127 -13.59 13.10 1.88
C ASN A 127 -14.82 12.26 2.26
N LEU A 128 -15.14 12.22 3.55
CA LEU A 128 -16.20 11.41 4.09
C LEU A 128 -17.56 12.07 3.83
N LEU A 129 -18.28 11.50 2.89
CA LEU A 129 -19.65 11.88 2.56
C LEU A 129 -20.57 10.70 2.83
N ALA A 130 -21.72 10.98 3.42
CA ALA A 130 -22.75 9.97 3.64
C ALA A 130 -24.07 10.41 3.04
N ASN A 131 -24.86 9.45 2.66
CA ASN A 131 -26.27 9.67 2.36
C ASN A 131 -27.10 9.23 3.57
N PRO A 132 -27.88 10.14 4.18
CA PRO A 132 -28.73 9.78 5.31
C PRO A 132 -29.92 8.90 4.92
N LEU A 133 -30.17 8.72 3.61
CA LEU A 133 -31.23 7.87 3.08
C LEU A 133 -30.62 6.55 2.60
N ASN A 134 -30.82 5.48 3.31
CA ASN A 134 -30.32 4.17 2.94
C ASN A 134 -31.46 3.27 2.43
N PRO A 135 -31.32 2.64 1.24
CA PRO A 135 -30.31 2.86 0.22
C PRO A 135 -30.47 4.18 -0.49
N SER A 136 -29.34 4.74 -0.87
CA SER A 136 -29.27 6.02 -1.47
C SER A 136 -29.46 5.96 -2.98
N ASN A 137 -30.60 6.38 -3.46
CA ASN A 137 -30.83 6.63 -4.88
C ASN A 137 -31.11 8.10 -5.18
N SER A 138 -30.92 8.98 -4.21
CA SER A 138 -31.08 10.41 -4.39
C SER A 138 -30.12 11.21 -3.53
N VAL A 139 -29.68 12.29 -4.06
CA VAL A 139 -29.01 13.38 -3.38
C VAL A 139 -29.89 13.91 -2.22
N PRO A 140 -29.36 14.33 -1.05
CA PRO A 140 -28.04 14.97 -0.93
C PRO A 140 -26.99 14.11 -0.23
N PHE A 141 -25.72 14.26 -0.63
CA PHE A 141 -24.59 13.88 0.21
C PHE A 141 -24.48 14.85 1.37
N VAL A 142 -24.25 14.34 2.56
CA VAL A 142 -24.08 15.12 3.77
C VAL A 142 -22.68 14.88 4.32
N PRO A 143 -21.92 15.93 4.66
CA PRO A 143 -20.60 15.75 5.23
C PRO A 143 -20.67 15.06 6.58
N ILE A 144 -19.72 14.13 6.81
CA ILE A 144 -19.54 13.48 8.10
C ILE A 144 -18.67 14.39 8.96
N THR A 145 -19.28 15.37 9.61
CA THR A 145 -18.56 16.47 10.28
C THR A 145 -18.18 16.19 11.73
N LEU A 146 -18.84 15.22 12.38
CA LEU A 146 -18.55 14.85 13.77
C LEU A 146 -17.54 13.73 13.92
N SER A 147 -16.82 13.39 12.86
CA SER A 147 -15.85 12.31 12.81
C SER A 147 -14.49 12.83 12.38
N PRO A 148 -13.40 12.16 12.75
CA PRO A 148 -12.08 12.52 12.24
C PRO A 148 -12.04 12.42 10.71
N HIS A 149 -11.58 13.47 10.04
CA HIS A 149 -11.34 13.46 8.60
C HIS A 149 -9.87 13.34 8.26
N LEU A 150 -8.99 13.67 9.20
CA LEU A 150 -7.55 13.62 9.04
C LEU A 150 -6.97 12.50 9.87
N PHE A 151 -6.32 11.57 9.21
CA PHE A 151 -5.61 10.46 9.84
C PHE A 151 -4.11 10.57 9.62
N GLN A 152 -3.35 10.02 10.55
CA GLN A 152 -1.89 10.07 10.53
C GLN A 152 -1.31 8.67 10.73
N LEU A 153 -0.46 8.23 9.81
CA LEU A 153 0.40 7.07 10.04
C LEU A 153 1.85 7.53 10.20
N SER A 154 2.43 7.21 11.34
CA SER A 154 3.85 7.42 11.61
C SER A 154 4.61 6.12 11.38
N ARG A 155 5.77 6.22 10.74
CA ARG A 155 6.68 5.11 10.52
C ARG A 155 8.08 5.49 10.98
N ASP A 156 8.61 4.75 11.95
CA ASP A 156 9.98 4.85 12.42
C ASP A 156 10.78 3.66 11.91
N MET A 157 11.85 3.90 11.21
CA MET A 157 12.72 2.86 10.65
C MET A 157 14.16 3.08 11.09
N THR A 158 14.81 2.05 11.59
CA THR A 158 16.24 2.01 11.91
C THR A 158 16.88 0.86 11.15
N LEU A 159 17.89 1.15 10.35
CA LEU A 159 18.66 0.16 9.60
C LEU A 159 20.12 0.25 10.04
N LEU A 160 20.69 -0.85 10.49
CA LEU A 160 22.08 -1.00 10.87
C LEU A 160 22.72 -2.09 10.00
N ASN A 161 23.86 -1.80 9.38
CA ASN A 161 24.63 -2.78 8.63
C ASN A 161 26.10 -2.69 9.05
N LEU A 162 26.71 -3.83 9.32
CA LEU A 162 28.12 -3.98 9.61
C LEU A 162 28.72 -5.01 8.65
N THR A 163 29.71 -4.58 7.89
CA THR A 163 30.54 -5.45 7.07
C THR A 163 31.92 -5.54 7.67
N MET A 164 32.33 -6.74 8.06
CA MET A 164 33.66 -6.99 8.62
C MET A 164 34.57 -7.59 7.55
N LEU A 165 35.84 -7.23 7.58
CA LEU A 165 36.88 -7.65 6.66
C LEU A 165 36.52 -7.42 5.17
N PRO A 166 36.16 -6.17 4.77
CA PRO A 166 35.56 -5.89 3.45
C PRO A 166 36.47 -6.23 2.27
N GLU A 167 37.79 -6.18 2.45
CA GLU A 167 38.79 -6.49 1.42
C GLU A 167 39.25 -7.96 1.42
N SER A 168 38.86 -8.75 2.44
CA SER A 168 39.25 -10.14 2.60
C SER A 168 38.58 -11.06 1.58
N ARG A 169 39.15 -12.26 1.39
CA ARG A 169 38.50 -13.33 0.65
C ARG A 169 37.26 -13.87 1.36
N VAL A 170 37.19 -13.72 2.66
CA VAL A 170 36.01 -14.01 3.47
C VAL A 170 35.56 -12.72 4.13
N ARG A 171 34.32 -12.36 3.93
CA ARG A 171 33.71 -11.13 4.43
C ARG A 171 32.43 -11.48 5.18
N PHE A 172 32.26 -10.92 6.38
CA PHE A 172 31.06 -11.14 7.20
C PHE A 172 30.15 -9.91 7.14
N ARG A 173 28.85 -10.16 7.15
CA ARG A 173 27.81 -9.13 7.13
C ARG A 173 26.85 -9.36 8.30
N LEU A 174 26.61 -8.33 9.08
CA LEU A 174 25.58 -8.30 10.11
C LEU A 174 24.62 -7.17 9.79
N GLY A 175 23.34 -7.40 9.93
CA GLY A 175 22.31 -6.41 9.67
C GLY A 175 21.18 -6.47 10.71
N TYR A 176 20.61 -5.31 10.98
CA TYR A 176 19.40 -5.18 11.79
C TYR A 176 18.50 -4.12 11.18
N LEU A 177 17.25 -4.45 10.97
CA LEU A 177 16.20 -3.54 10.56
C LEU A 177 15.09 -3.56 11.59
N HIS A 178 14.81 -2.39 12.17
CA HIS A 178 13.61 -2.13 12.96
C HIS A 178 12.66 -1.24 12.18
N ASN A 179 11.40 -1.61 12.10
CA ASN A 179 10.36 -0.82 11.46
C ASN A 179 9.12 -0.83 12.34
N ASN A 180 8.70 0.34 12.80
CA ASN A 180 7.50 0.54 13.61
C ASN A 180 6.54 1.47 12.86
N SER A 181 5.32 1.01 12.59
CA SER A 181 4.27 1.79 11.92
C SER A 181 3.05 1.84 12.83
N TYR A 182 2.57 3.05 13.13
CA TYR A 182 1.46 3.25 14.05
C TYR A 182 0.72 4.55 13.76
N GLY A 183 -0.56 4.58 14.12
CA GLY A 183 -1.38 5.78 14.06
C GLY A 183 -2.86 5.48 13.85
N PRO A 184 -3.71 6.51 14.00
CA PRO A 184 -5.11 6.41 13.66
C PRO A 184 -5.30 6.34 12.14
N SER A 185 -6.26 5.50 11.73
CA SER A 185 -6.70 5.35 10.34
C SER A 185 -8.18 5.01 10.33
N ASP A 186 -8.75 4.76 9.17
CA ASP A 186 -10.09 4.23 9.03
C ASP A 186 -10.10 2.92 8.23
N SER A 187 -11.20 2.22 8.34
CA SER A 187 -11.52 1.00 7.61
C SER A 187 -13.02 0.92 7.41
N SER A 188 -13.50 -0.13 6.80
CA SER A 188 -14.93 -0.40 6.68
C SER A 188 -15.23 -1.87 6.96
N VAL A 189 -16.47 -2.13 7.32
CA VAL A 189 -17.03 -3.47 7.47
C VAL A 189 -18.43 -3.52 6.86
N HIS A 190 -18.77 -4.67 6.30
CA HIS A 190 -20.09 -4.94 5.73
C HIS A 190 -20.77 -6.09 6.48
N GLU A 191 -21.81 -5.76 7.23
CA GLU A 191 -22.69 -6.71 7.92
C GLU A 191 -24.14 -6.31 7.64
N GLY A 192 -24.60 -6.55 6.39
CA GLY A 192 -25.92 -6.10 5.93
C GLY A 192 -25.98 -4.63 5.51
N THR A 193 -25.07 -3.80 5.97
CA THR A 193 -24.79 -2.43 5.51
C THR A 193 -23.32 -2.15 5.68
N ASP A 194 -22.79 -1.13 4.96
CA ASP A 194 -21.42 -0.71 5.13
C ASP A 194 -21.30 0.31 6.26
N ALA A 195 -20.35 0.10 7.16
CA ALA A 195 -20.01 1.05 8.20
C ALA A 195 -18.53 1.38 8.18
N LEU A 196 -18.23 2.63 8.50
CA LEU A 196 -16.86 3.08 8.75
C LEU A 196 -16.41 2.64 10.14
N LEU A 197 -15.16 2.21 10.25
CA LEU A 197 -14.52 1.81 11.50
C LEU A 197 -13.30 2.66 11.76
N PHE A 198 -13.12 3.09 12.98
CA PHE A 198 -11.84 3.60 13.44
C PHE A 198 -10.82 2.45 13.52
N GLN A 199 -9.67 2.64 12.89
CA GLN A 199 -8.57 1.69 12.90
C GLN A 199 -7.38 2.23 13.68
N GLY A 200 -7.07 1.61 14.81
CA GLY A 200 -5.82 1.84 15.52
C GLY A 200 -4.70 0.99 14.89
N ALA A 201 -4.06 1.50 13.84
CA ALA A 201 -3.00 0.77 13.16
C ALA A 201 -1.74 0.69 14.03
N LYS A 202 -1.20 -0.52 14.21
CA LYS A 202 0.06 -0.74 14.93
C LYS A 202 0.75 -2.00 14.42
N THR A 203 1.93 -1.81 13.83
CA THR A 203 2.77 -2.93 13.34
C THR A 203 4.23 -2.64 13.63
N THR A 204 4.91 -3.62 14.24
CA THR A 204 6.34 -3.57 14.51
C THR A 204 7.01 -4.76 13.84
N ALA A 205 8.09 -4.54 13.11
CA ALA A 205 8.87 -5.59 12.46
C ALA A 205 10.35 -5.42 12.77
N ASP A 206 10.97 -6.51 13.19
CA ASP A 206 12.41 -6.64 13.45
C ASP A 206 12.98 -7.67 12.50
N THR A 207 14.05 -7.33 11.78
CA THR A 207 14.75 -8.26 10.90
C THR A 207 16.23 -8.28 11.24
N TYR A 208 16.76 -9.44 11.50
CA TYR A 208 18.17 -9.72 11.75
C TYR A 208 18.77 -10.40 10.52
N ARG A 209 19.99 -10.03 10.19
CA ARG A 209 20.76 -10.62 9.09
C ARG A 209 22.13 -11.04 9.57
N VAL A 210 22.53 -12.26 9.22
CA VAL A 210 23.91 -12.74 9.32
C VAL A 210 24.29 -13.27 7.96
N GLY A 211 25.39 -12.80 7.39
CA GLY A 211 25.82 -13.22 6.06
C GLY A 211 27.33 -13.39 5.96
N VAL A 212 27.73 -14.16 4.99
CA VAL A 212 29.14 -14.39 4.66
C VAL A 212 29.34 -14.46 3.14
N ASP A 213 30.38 -13.78 2.65
CA ASP A 213 30.82 -13.87 1.26
C ASP A 213 32.14 -14.60 1.18
N PHE A 214 32.29 -15.48 0.19
CA PHE A 214 33.49 -16.25 -0.07
C PHE A 214 34.01 -15.99 -1.47
N ARG A 215 35.29 -15.64 -1.60
CA ARG A 215 36.00 -15.44 -2.85
C ARG A 215 37.15 -16.44 -2.97
N ILE A 216 36.84 -17.73 -2.93
CA ILE A 216 37.84 -18.80 -2.88
C ILE A 216 38.41 -19.09 -4.27
N LEU A 217 37.56 -19.08 -5.29
CA LEU A 217 37.94 -19.32 -6.68
C LEU A 217 38.20 -18.00 -7.43
N PRO A 218 39.12 -17.93 -8.37
CA PRO A 218 39.31 -16.76 -9.21
C PRO A 218 38.04 -16.39 -9.94
N ARG A 219 37.68 -15.11 -9.90
CA ARG A 219 36.49 -14.54 -10.57
C ARG A 219 35.16 -15.20 -10.16
N THR A 220 35.11 -15.84 -8.98
CA THR A 220 33.91 -16.48 -8.46
C THR A 220 33.63 -15.97 -7.05
N ASN A 221 32.40 -15.59 -6.84
CA ASN A 221 31.90 -15.09 -5.55
C ASN A 221 30.70 -15.95 -5.12
N PHE A 222 30.71 -16.40 -3.89
CA PHE A 222 29.60 -17.05 -3.23
C PHE A 222 29.16 -16.18 -2.05
N SER A 223 27.86 -16.08 -1.86
CA SER A 223 27.25 -15.37 -0.75
C SER A 223 26.20 -16.24 -0.08
N TYR A 224 26.22 -16.26 1.24
CA TYR A 224 25.16 -16.85 2.04
C TYR A 224 24.64 -15.81 3.02
N ASP A 225 23.32 -15.69 3.14
CA ASP A 225 22.63 -14.84 4.08
C ASP A 225 21.56 -15.63 4.81
N GLN A 226 21.54 -15.50 6.12
CA GLN A 226 20.46 -15.93 7.01
C GLN A 226 19.72 -14.68 7.50
N TYR A 227 18.43 -14.62 7.24
CA TYR A 227 17.53 -13.60 7.80
C TYR A 227 16.59 -14.24 8.81
N TYR A 228 16.27 -13.49 9.83
CA TYR A 228 15.18 -13.81 10.73
C TYR A 228 14.32 -12.56 10.91
N SER A 229 13.09 -12.60 10.42
CA SER A 229 12.14 -11.50 10.55
C SER A 229 11.05 -11.86 11.53
N TYR A 230 10.77 -10.95 12.47
CA TYR A 230 9.70 -11.09 13.44
C TYR A 230 8.78 -9.87 13.37
N THR A 231 7.48 -10.09 13.15
CA THR A 231 6.49 -9.03 13.03
C THR A 231 5.40 -9.18 14.07
N LYS A 232 5.04 -8.07 14.73
CA LYS A 232 3.91 -7.92 15.64
C LYS A 232 2.89 -6.98 14.98
N GLY A 233 1.70 -7.47 14.70
CA GLY A 233 0.55 -6.70 14.27
C GLY A 233 -0.45 -6.62 15.42
N ASP A 234 -0.65 -5.42 15.96
CA ASP A 234 -1.57 -5.15 17.08
C ASP A 234 -2.64 -4.13 16.63
N THR A 235 -3.07 -4.21 15.36
CA THR A 235 -4.11 -3.34 14.81
C THR A 235 -5.46 -3.69 15.41
N SER A 236 -6.21 -2.66 15.84
CA SER A 236 -7.57 -2.77 16.35
C SER A 236 -8.55 -2.00 15.49
N TYR A 237 -9.79 -2.44 15.47
CA TYR A 237 -10.90 -1.82 14.76
C TYR A 237 -12.04 -1.58 15.73
N LEU A 238 -12.63 -0.40 15.65
CA LEU A 238 -13.63 0.03 16.61
C LEU A 238 -14.69 0.89 15.95
N ASP A 239 -15.95 0.58 16.20
CA ASP A 239 -17.07 1.50 16.07
C ASP A 239 -17.97 1.30 17.28
N GLN A 240 -17.87 2.21 18.23
CA GLN A 240 -18.72 2.25 19.43
C GLN A 240 -19.33 3.62 19.59
N ASN A 241 -20.56 3.64 20.07
CA ASN A 241 -21.31 4.88 20.31
C ASN A 241 -21.40 5.78 19.06
N PHE A 242 -21.50 5.17 17.87
CA PHE A 242 -21.62 5.91 16.62
C PHE A 242 -20.47 6.89 16.41
N PHE A 243 -19.27 6.38 16.32
CA PHE A 243 -18.04 7.17 16.19
C PHE A 243 -18.08 8.10 14.97
N TYR A 244 -18.62 7.64 13.84
CA TYR A 244 -18.84 8.44 12.65
C TYR A 244 -20.26 8.96 12.60
N ARG A 245 -20.43 10.29 12.56
CA ARG A 245 -21.72 10.96 12.62
C ARG A 245 -21.84 12.11 11.64
N LEU A 246 -23.06 12.37 11.22
CA LEU A 246 -23.42 13.61 10.52
C LEU A 246 -23.39 14.79 11.49
N SER A 247 -23.44 16.01 10.94
CA SER A 247 -23.45 17.27 11.72
C SER A 247 -24.60 17.35 12.73
N ASN A 248 -25.72 16.68 12.46
CA ASN A 248 -26.87 16.61 13.36
C ASN A 248 -26.78 15.49 14.39
N GLY A 249 -25.65 14.75 14.46
CA GLY A 249 -25.43 13.64 15.37
C GLY A 249 -25.92 12.27 14.86
N THR A 250 -26.55 12.21 13.68
CA THR A 250 -27.03 10.96 13.09
C THR A 250 -25.86 10.03 12.76
N PRO A 251 -25.88 8.75 13.16
CA PRO A 251 -24.88 7.77 12.74
C PRO A 251 -24.81 7.64 11.22
N VAL A 252 -23.60 7.43 10.71
CA VAL A 252 -23.38 7.26 9.29
C VAL A 252 -23.76 5.85 8.87
N ASP A 253 -24.67 5.77 7.91
CA ASP A 253 -24.87 4.58 7.10
C ASP A 253 -24.37 4.91 5.69
N LEU A 254 -23.31 4.25 5.25
CA LEU A 254 -22.70 4.52 3.94
C LEU A 254 -23.55 3.97 2.79
N GLY A 255 -24.59 3.18 3.09
CA GLY A 255 -25.63 2.72 2.18
C GLY A 255 -25.13 2.32 0.82
N VAL A 256 -24.59 1.11 0.70
CA VAL A 256 -24.19 0.59 -0.62
C VAL A 256 -25.43 0.28 -1.44
N PRO A 257 -25.44 0.58 -2.75
CA PRO A 257 -26.55 0.27 -3.66
C PRO A 257 -26.99 -1.19 -3.71
N PHE A 258 -26.23 -2.10 -3.14
CA PHE A 258 -26.55 -3.53 -3.00
C PHE A 258 -27.60 -3.83 -1.94
N ASN A 259 -27.81 -2.96 -0.97
CA ASN A 259 -29.00 -3.04 -0.15
C ASN A 259 -30.18 -2.78 -1.08
N THR A 260 -30.87 -3.85 -1.43
CA THR A 260 -32.07 -3.79 -2.25
C THR A 260 -32.88 -2.57 -1.89
N PRO A 261 -33.34 -1.77 -2.87
CA PRO A 261 -34.19 -0.65 -2.61
C PRO A 261 -35.43 -1.19 -1.90
N SER A 262 -35.41 -1.11 -0.59
CA SER A 262 -36.69 -1.23 0.07
C SER A 262 -37.44 0.03 -0.29
N SER A 263 -38.71 -0.12 -0.49
CA SER A 263 -39.65 0.98 -0.77
C SER A 263 -39.63 2.12 0.27
N GLN A 264 -38.81 2.01 1.31
CA GLN A 264 -38.72 2.93 2.43
C GLN A 264 -37.22 3.22 2.72
N PRO A 265 -36.71 4.36 2.25
CA PRO A 265 -35.38 4.80 2.64
C PRO A 265 -35.31 5.03 4.15
N CYS A 266 -34.16 4.71 4.75
CA CYS A 266 -33.88 5.01 6.13
C CYS A 266 -33.62 6.52 6.29
N ALA A 267 -34.63 7.26 6.75
CA ALA A 267 -34.53 8.71 6.92
C ALA A 267 -33.73 9.12 8.16
N THR A 268 -33.79 8.31 9.22
CA THR A 268 -33.16 8.61 10.51
C THR A 268 -32.71 7.32 11.18
N PRO A 269 -31.41 6.94 11.10
CA PRO A 269 -30.88 5.72 11.73
C PRO A 269 -31.03 5.69 13.25
N VAL A 270 -31.13 6.85 13.89
CA VAL A 270 -31.33 6.98 15.33
C VAL A 270 -32.58 7.79 15.61
N VAL A 271 -33.49 7.22 16.41
CA VAL A 271 -34.75 7.86 16.78
C VAL A 271 -34.53 8.89 17.91
N SER A 272 -33.58 8.64 18.81
CA SER A 272 -33.27 9.55 19.90
C SER A 272 -31.77 9.59 20.20
N PHE A 273 -31.22 10.79 20.21
CA PHE A 273 -29.82 11.07 20.59
C PHE A 273 -29.68 11.50 22.07
N THR A 274 -30.78 11.82 22.72
CA THR A 274 -30.80 12.34 24.11
C THR A 274 -30.88 11.25 25.16
N THR A 275 -31.26 10.04 24.77
CA THR A 275 -31.31 8.88 25.65
C THR A 275 -29.96 8.18 25.67
N THR A 276 -29.58 7.72 26.87
CA THR A 276 -28.38 6.88 27.03
C THR A 276 -28.85 5.51 27.53
N PRO A 277 -28.74 4.45 26.73
CA PRO A 277 -28.21 4.38 25.36
C PRO A 277 -29.12 5.05 24.31
N GLN A 278 -28.53 5.44 23.18
CA GLN A 278 -29.26 5.98 22.05
C GLN A 278 -30.22 4.94 21.46
N THR A 279 -31.40 5.39 21.04
CA THR A 279 -32.42 4.50 20.48
C THR A 279 -32.24 4.40 18.96
N ALA A 280 -31.88 3.23 18.47
CA ALA A 280 -31.79 2.98 17.04
C ALA A 280 -33.16 2.91 16.37
N ASN A 281 -33.23 3.35 15.11
CA ASN A 281 -34.44 3.20 14.30
C ASN A 281 -34.47 1.78 13.71
N PRO A 282 -35.48 1.02 14.06
CA PRO A 282 -35.60 -0.37 13.62
C PRO A 282 -35.90 -0.53 12.12
N THR A 283 -36.31 0.54 11.47
CA THR A 283 -36.53 0.49 10.01
C THR A 283 -35.28 0.68 9.20
N CYS A 284 -34.15 0.91 9.86
CA CYS A 284 -32.85 1.12 9.27
C CYS A 284 -31.88 -0.02 9.59
N ASN A 285 -31.03 -0.41 8.65
CA ASN A 285 -29.82 -1.15 8.99
C ASN A 285 -28.89 -0.16 9.71
N ALA A 286 -28.33 -0.54 10.83
CA ALA A 286 -27.43 0.32 11.58
C ALA A 286 -26.50 -0.48 12.47
N TYR A 287 -25.25 -0.07 12.56
CA TYR A 287 -24.33 -0.57 13.57
C TYR A 287 -24.58 0.15 14.89
N LEU A 288 -24.69 -0.60 15.95
CA LEU A 288 -24.77 -0.09 17.32
C LEU A 288 -23.40 -0.18 18.02
N ALA A 289 -22.67 -1.23 17.77
CA ALA A 289 -21.30 -1.41 18.22
C ALA A 289 -20.56 -2.43 17.34
N TYR A 290 -19.30 -2.16 17.10
CA TYR A 290 -18.38 -3.10 16.47
C TYR A 290 -17.00 -2.98 17.09
N GLN A 291 -16.38 -4.12 17.36
CA GLN A 291 -15.00 -4.20 17.83
C GLN A 291 -14.35 -5.44 17.22
N ARG A 292 -13.16 -5.28 16.68
CA ARG A 292 -12.35 -6.41 16.22
C ARG A 292 -10.90 -6.22 16.64
N GLY A 293 -10.31 -7.28 17.15
CA GLY A 293 -8.91 -7.35 17.53
C GLY A 293 -8.38 -8.77 17.40
N GLY A 294 -7.11 -8.87 17.05
CA GLY A 294 -6.43 -10.14 16.94
C GLY A 294 -4.94 -9.89 16.80
N PRO A 295 -4.15 -9.99 17.87
CA PRO A 295 -2.71 -9.79 17.80
C PRO A 295 -2.08 -10.81 16.86
N VAL A 296 -1.55 -10.35 15.71
CA VAL A 296 -0.84 -11.19 14.73
C VAL A 296 0.63 -11.27 15.13
N ARG A 297 1.17 -12.48 15.13
CA ARG A 297 2.60 -12.73 15.36
C ARG A 297 3.13 -13.54 14.18
N THR A 298 4.14 -13.00 13.51
CA THR A 298 4.74 -13.64 12.36
C THR A 298 6.24 -13.75 12.53
N SER A 299 6.77 -14.95 12.34
CA SER A 299 8.22 -15.21 12.31
C SER A 299 8.59 -15.85 10.97
N ILE A 300 9.63 -15.31 10.32
CA ILE A 300 10.04 -15.73 8.97
C ILE A 300 11.56 -15.92 8.97
N PRO A 301 12.08 -17.11 9.27
CA PRO A 301 13.45 -17.46 8.91
C PRO A 301 13.57 -17.56 7.39
N THR A 302 14.64 -17.00 6.84
CA THR A 302 14.92 -17.02 5.40
C THR A 302 16.38 -17.26 5.17
N GLU A 303 16.69 -18.25 4.35
CA GLU A 303 18.03 -18.61 3.92
C GLU A 303 18.19 -18.23 2.45
N GLN A 304 19.30 -17.59 2.12
CA GLN A 304 19.59 -17.17 0.77
C GLN A 304 21.04 -17.50 0.43
N PHE A 305 21.21 -18.25 -0.66
CA PHE A 305 22.51 -18.56 -1.23
C PHE A 305 22.58 -17.98 -2.63
N SER A 306 23.66 -17.30 -2.96
CA SER A 306 23.90 -16.81 -4.31
C SER A 306 25.35 -17.03 -4.74
N PHE A 307 25.53 -17.22 -6.03
CA PHE A 307 26.85 -17.31 -6.61
C PHE A 307 26.91 -16.57 -7.94
N GLN A 308 28.09 -16.06 -8.26
CA GLN A 308 28.42 -15.48 -9.56
C GLN A 308 29.82 -15.91 -9.94
N SER A 309 29.98 -16.43 -11.17
CA SER A 309 31.25 -16.97 -11.64
C SER A 309 31.53 -16.55 -13.08
N ARG A 310 32.75 -16.10 -13.32
CA ARG A 310 33.40 -15.89 -14.60
C ARG A 310 34.66 -16.79 -14.73
N TYR A 311 34.60 -17.97 -14.13
CA TYR A 311 35.72 -18.91 -14.14
C TYR A 311 36.06 -19.35 -15.57
N PHE A 312 35.03 -19.62 -16.35
CA PHE A 312 35.19 -19.98 -17.77
C PHE A 312 35.40 -18.74 -18.63
N LYS A 313 36.27 -18.84 -19.63
CA LYS A 313 36.72 -17.70 -20.43
C LYS A 313 35.58 -16.91 -21.12
N ASN A 314 34.56 -17.63 -21.59
CA ASN A 314 33.49 -17.06 -22.42
C ASN A 314 32.10 -17.33 -21.84
N ILE A 315 32.01 -17.68 -20.56
CA ILE A 315 30.72 -18.00 -19.93
C ILE A 315 30.65 -17.30 -18.58
N ASP A 316 29.60 -16.52 -18.38
CA ASP A 316 29.20 -15.97 -17.08
C ASP A 316 28.05 -16.82 -16.54
N ILE A 317 28.15 -17.28 -15.30
CA ILE A 317 27.11 -18.07 -14.64
C ILE A 317 26.76 -17.37 -13.33
N SER A 318 25.47 -17.26 -13.06
CA SER A 318 24.96 -16.78 -11.79
C SER A 318 23.83 -17.67 -11.31
N GLY A 319 23.63 -17.71 -9.99
CA GLY A 319 22.50 -18.39 -9.39
C GLY A 319 22.13 -17.80 -8.05
N LEU A 320 20.86 -17.93 -7.74
CA LEU A 320 20.25 -17.54 -6.48
C LEU A 320 19.36 -18.69 -6.02
N PHE A 321 19.50 -19.09 -4.78
CA PHE A 321 18.59 -20.02 -4.11
C PHE A 321 18.10 -19.36 -2.82
N GLY A 322 16.78 -19.38 -2.62
CA GLY A 322 16.14 -18.86 -1.42
C GLY A 322 15.15 -19.85 -0.85
N TYR A 323 15.18 -20.01 0.46
CA TYR A 323 14.21 -20.79 1.21
C TYR A 323 13.69 -19.96 2.38
N SER A 324 12.37 -19.95 2.60
CA SER A 324 11.77 -19.35 3.77
C SER A 324 10.61 -20.19 4.30
N SER A 325 10.43 -20.20 5.62
CA SER A 325 9.31 -20.86 6.28
C SER A 325 8.73 -19.90 7.31
N GLY A 326 7.70 -19.15 6.91
CA GLY A 326 7.06 -18.14 7.73
C GLY A 326 5.83 -18.68 8.45
N ILE A 327 5.76 -18.50 9.76
CA ILE A 327 4.59 -18.86 10.58
C ILE A 327 3.92 -17.58 11.06
N SER A 328 2.63 -17.44 10.77
CA SER A 328 1.76 -16.39 11.28
C SER A 328 0.70 -16.99 12.19
N THR A 329 0.55 -16.43 13.40
CA THR A 329 -0.45 -16.88 14.36
C THR A 329 -1.28 -15.72 14.87
N VAL A 330 -2.56 -15.97 15.10
CA VAL A 330 -3.48 -15.14 15.85
C VAL A 330 -4.07 -16.01 16.94
N ASN A 331 -3.50 -15.95 18.13
CA ASN A 331 -3.91 -16.84 19.22
C ASN A 331 -5.22 -16.43 19.88
N ASN A 332 -5.57 -15.16 19.76
CA ASN A 332 -6.75 -14.58 20.40
C ASN A 332 -7.42 -13.59 19.44
N TYR A 333 -8.13 -14.12 18.45
CA TYR A 333 -9.03 -13.34 17.64
C TYR A 333 -10.33 -13.09 18.41
N GLN A 334 -10.79 -11.86 18.40
CA GLN A 334 -12.06 -11.44 18.98
C GLN A 334 -12.74 -10.47 18.04
N GLU A 335 -13.99 -10.72 17.74
CA GLU A 335 -14.87 -9.82 17.02
C GLU A 335 -16.21 -9.74 17.73
N PHE A 336 -16.69 -8.53 17.93
CA PHE A 336 -18.00 -8.26 18.48
C PHE A 336 -18.77 -7.36 17.51
N TYR A 337 -19.97 -7.75 17.21
CA TYR A 337 -20.90 -6.99 16.38
C TYR A 337 -22.25 -6.88 17.11
N GLN A 338 -22.86 -5.70 17.02
CA GLN A 338 -24.23 -5.45 17.40
C GLN A 338 -24.87 -4.45 16.44
N GLY A 339 -26.01 -4.77 15.87
CA GLY A 339 -26.68 -3.86 14.95
C GLY A 339 -27.98 -4.41 14.37
N PHE A 340 -28.60 -3.62 13.52
CA PHE A 340 -29.79 -4.00 12.76
C PHE A 340 -29.39 -4.34 11.33
N THR A 341 -29.48 -5.61 10.94
CA THR A 341 -29.04 -6.10 9.62
C THR A 341 -30.18 -6.26 8.61
N SER A 342 -31.41 -6.35 9.06
CA SER A 342 -32.58 -6.50 8.19
C SER A 342 -33.72 -5.57 8.61
N LYS A 343 -33.36 -4.34 8.91
CA LYS A 343 -34.25 -3.20 9.23
C LYS A 343 -35.15 -3.33 10.47
N SER A 344 -35.40 -4.51 10.98
CA SER A 344 -36.18 -4.72 12.20
C SER A 344 -35.59 -5.80 13.09
N ASN A 345 -34.54 -6.44 12.66
CA ASN A 345 -33.94 -7.55 13.37
C ASN A 345 -32.63 -7.13 14.01
N LEU A 346 -32.58 -7.18 15.32
CA LEU A 346 -31.32 -6.99 16.05
C LEU A 346 -30.47 -8.26 15.92
N GLY A 347 -29.26 -8.08 15.42
CA GLY A 347 -28.22 -9.10 15.43
C GLY A 347 -27.13 -8.75 16.43
N ILE A 348 -26.69 -9.73 17.20
CA ILE A 348 -25.50 -9.66 18.05
C ILE A 348 -24.66 -10.89 17.73
N SER A 349 -23.37 -10.68 17.48
CA SER A 349 -22.39 -11.72 17.26
C SER A 349 -21.15 -11.45 18.10
N ALA A 350 -20.65 -12.48 18.77
CA ALA A 350 -19.40 -12.44 19.50
C ALA A 350 -18.55 -13.64 19.09
N THR A 351 -17.66 -13.40 18.14
CA THR A 351 -16.78 -14.42 17.55
C THR A 351 -15.42 -14.41 18.21
N SER A 352 -14.90 -15.58 18.53
CA SER A 352 -13.54 -15.75 19.04
C SER A 352 -12.92 -17.02 18.48
N GLY A 353 -11.59 -17.05 18.44
CA GLY A 353 -10.86 -18.25 18.05
C GLY A 353 -9.41 -18.00 17.64
N PRO A 354 -8.60 -19.06 17.58
CA PRO A 354 -7.25 -18.98 17.05
C PRO A 354 -7.21 -19.15 15.53
N ALA A 355 -6.20 -18.55 14.91
CA ALA A 355 -5.85 -18.79 13.53
C ALA A 355 -4.33 -18.98 13.39
N ALA A 356 -3.91 -19.81 12.46
CA ALA A 356 -2.51 -20.00 12.11
C ALA A 356 -2.36 -20.26 10.61
N ALA A 357 -1.31 -19.72 10.02
CA ALA A 357 -0.91 -20.04 8.67
C ALA A 357 0.61 -20.19 8.59
N ASN A 358 1.05 -21.14 7.80
CA ASN A 358 2.47 -21.35 7.53
C ASN A 358 2.73 -21.12 6.04
N ARG A 359 3.66 -20.22 5.72
CA ARG A 359 4.08 -19.99 4.34
C ARG A 359 5.48 -20.52 4.11
N VAL A 360 5.57 -21.64 3.41
CA VAL A 360 6.84 -22.13 2.89
C VAL A 360 7.05 -21.58 1.49
N SER A 361 8.25 -21.07 1.21
CA SER A 361 8.59 -20.54 -0.11
C SER A 361 10.00 -20.99 -0.51
N VAL A 362 10.12 -21.47 -1.74
CA VAL A 362 11.39 -21.86 -2.36
C VAL A 362 11.54 -21.06 -3.65
N THR A 363 12.70 -20.46 -3.84
CA THR A 363 13.04 -19.77 -5.10
C THR A 363 14.41 -20.26 -5.58
N ALA A 364 14.53 -20.53 -6.85
CA ALA A 364 15.81 -20.82 -7.50
C ALA A 364 15.86 -20.08 -8.83
N ASP A 365 16.94 -19.36 -9.04
CA ASP A 365 17.24 -18.62 -10.26
C ASP A 365 18.63 -19.05 -10.73
N ALA A 366 18.76 -19.42 -11.99
CA ALA A 366 20.02 -19.78 -12.61
C ALA A 366 20.11 -19.12 -13.99
N ALA A 367 21.16 -18.34 -14.20
CA ALA A 367 21.39 -17.68 -15.48
C ALA A 367 22.80 -18.00 -16.01
N ALA A 368 22.87 -18.20 -17.31
CA ALA A 368 24.11 -18.38 -18.04
C ALA A 368 24.17 -17.44 -19.24
N THR A 369 25.28 -16.73 -19.40
CA THR A 369 25.57 -15.93 -20.59
C THR A 369 26.78 -16.51 -21.30
N TRP A 370 26.57 -16.97 -22.52
CA TRP A 370 27.65 -17.48 -23.38
C TRP A 370 28.02 -16.41 -24.42
N TYR A 371 29.26 -15.99 -24.39
CA TYR A 371 29.86 -15.10 -25.38
C TYR A 371 30.43 -15.92 -26.53
N ALA A 372 29.56 -16.33 -27.47
CA ALA A 372 29.95 -17.15 -28.61
C ALA A 372 30.96 -16.44 -29.52
N THR A 373 30.79 -15.09 -29.67
CA THR A 373 31.77 -14.21 -30.31
C THR A 373 31.78 -12.84 -29.54
N GLU A 374 32.69 -11.96 -29.92
CA GLU A 374 32.69 -10.59 -29.38
C GLU A 374 31.37 -9.83 -29.66
N LYS A 375 30.63 -10.21 -30.69
CA LYS A 375 29.40 -9.55 -31.13
C LYS A 375 28.13 -10.31 -30.79
N PHE A 376 28.24 -11.63 -30.54
CA PHE A 376 27.10 -12.52 -30.36
C PHE A 376 27.12 -13.19 -29.00
N ARG A 377 26.02 -13.06 -28.25
CA ARG A 377 25.85 -13.73 -26.96
C ARG A 377 24.47 -14.37 -26.86
N ILE A 378 24.44 -15.47 -26.15
CA ILE A 378 23.24 -16.23 -25.80
C ILE A 378 23.09 -16.13 -24.30
N ILE A 379 21.91 -15.72 -23.85
CA ILE A 379 21.54 -15.60 -22.45
C ILE A 379 20.40 -16.57 -22.20
N ASP A 380 20.58 -17.46 -21.24
CA ASP A 380 19.54 -18.38 -20.78
C ASP A 380 19.35 -18.18 -19.29
N GLU A 381 18.09 -18.04 -18.87
CA GLU A 381 17.69 -17.81 -17.50
C GLU A 381 16.53 -18.75 -17.14
N PHE A 382 16.72 -19.53 -16.10
CA PHE A 382 15.69 -20.40 -15.53
C PHE A 382 15.32 -19.91 -14.15
N ILE A 383 14.01 -19.72 -13.90
CA ILE A 383 13.46 -19.31 -12.60
C ILE A 383 12.45 -20.37 -12.17
N PHE A 384 12.65 -20.86 -10.95
CA PHE A 384 11.70 -21.68 -10.21
C PHE A 384 11.25 -20.91 -8.97
N SER A 385 9.94 -20.88 -8.72
CA SER A 385 9.35 -20.31 -7.50
C SER A 385 8.19 -21.17 -7.06
N ASP A 386 8.24 -21.67 -5.85
CA ASP A 386 7.17 -22.44 -5.20
C ASP A 386 6.81 -21.78 -3.88
N PHE A 387 5.53 -21.60 -3.61
CA PHE A 387 5.05 -21.30 -2.28
C PHE A 387 3.81 -22.13 -1.92
N ARG A 388 3.69 -22.44 -0.63
CA ARG A 388 2.58 -23.20 -0.04
C ARG A 388 2.16 -22.55 1.25
N ILE A 389 0.85 -22.33 1.38
CA ILE A 389 0.26 -21.66 2.54
C ILE A 389 -0.89 -22.51 3.08
N PRO A 390 -0.61 -23.55 3.87
CA PRO A 390 -1.63 -24.17 4.71
C PRO A 390 -2.01 -23.23 5.84
N GLY A 391 -3.30 -23.05 6.05
CA GLY A 391 -3.85 -22.22 7.10
C GLY A 391 -4.99 -22.92 7.81
N GLN A 392 -5.18 -22.61 9.09
CA GLN A 392 -6.26 -23.11 9.91
C GLN A 392 -6.87 -21.96 10.72
N PHE A 393 -8.16 -21.98 10.85
CA PHE A 393 -8.94 -21.10 11.69
C PHE A 393 -10.02 -21.92 12.41
N SER A 394 -10.17 -21.71 13.70
CA SER A 394 -11.31 -22.24 14.45
C SER A 394 -12.04 -21.10 15.13
N SER A 395 -13.35 -21.11 15.07
CA SER A 395 -14.17 -20.07 15.67
C SER A 395 -15.33 -20.63 16.49
N ILE A 396 -15.64 -19.88 17.53
CA ILE A 396 -16.88 -20.00 18.30
C ILE A 396 -17.57 -18.66 18.18
N ASP A 397 -18.78 -18.66 17.68
CA ASP A 397 -19.60 -17.48 17.51
C ASP A 397 -20.88 -17.59 18.34
N ASN A 398 -21.02 -16.68 19.31
CA ASN A 398 -22.22 -16.56 20.11
C ASN A 398 -23.17 -15.61 19.41
N LEU A 399 -24.29 -16.13 18.93
CA LEU A 399 -25.24 -15.44 18.10
C LEU A 399 -26.53 -15.12 18.85
N LEU A 400 -27.02 -13.90 18.66
CA LEU A 400 -28.38 -13.53 18.98
C LEU A 400 -29.01 -12.88 17.75
N PHE A 401 -30.14 -13.41 17.33
CA PHE A 401 -30.95 -12.83 16.26
C PHE A 401 -32.39 -12.75 16.74
N THR A 402 -33.01 -11.59 16.69
CA THR A 402 -34.34 -11.34 17.21
C THR A 402 -35.19 -10.60 16.20
N THR A 403 -36.47 -10.93 16.15
CA THR A 403 -37.47 -10.23 15.32
C THR A 403 -38.05 -9.00 16.03
N SER A 404 -37.66 -8.74 17.27
CA SER A 404 -38.16 -7.60 18.02
C SER A 404 -37.06 -6.56 18.29
N LEU A 405 -37.53 -5.34 18.48
CA LEU A 405 -36.78 -4.17 18.74
C LEU A 405 -36.25 -4.16 20.17
N LEU A 406 -35.08 -4.73 20.39
CA LEU A 406 -34.34 -4.44 21.61
C LEU A 406 -33.64 -3.10 21.48
N VAL A 407 -34.01 -2.19 22.34
CA VAL A 407 -33.68 -0.77 22.25
C VAL A 407 -32.38 -0.43 22.98
N ALA A 408 -31.71 -1.38 23.61
CA ALA A 408 -30.51 -1.15 24.38
C ALA A 408 -29.35 -1.97 23.84
N PRO A 409 -28.13 -1.41 23.69
CA PRO A 409 -26.94 -2.19 23.47
C PRO A 409 -26.70 -3.04 24.73
N VAL A 410 -26.96 -4.33 24.60
CA VAL A 410 -26.65 -5.32 25.65
C VAL A 410 -25.34 -5.95 25.26
N ILE A 411 -24.30 -5.77 26.05
CA ILE A 411 -23.10 -6.61 25.91
C ILE A 411 -23.53 -8.03 26.23
N TYR A 412 -23.61 -8.85 25.20
CA TYR A 412 -24.10 -10.20 25.30
C TYR A 412 -22.96 -11.14 25.66
N THR A 413 -22.93 -11.59 26.92
CA THR A 413 -22.13 -12.73 27.35
C THR A 413 -23.07 -13.86 27.68
N ARG A 414 -23.08 -14.90 26.86
CA ARG A 414 -23.82 -16.12 27.18
C ARG A 414 -23.09 -16.88 28.27
N ALA A 415 -23.37 -16.56 29.52
CA ALA A 415 -23.04 -17.44 30.62
C ALA A 415 -23.88 -18.72 30.48
N ALA A 416 -23.37 -19.85 30.94
CA ALA A 416 -24.12 -21.10 30.95
C ALA A 416 -25.52 -20.88 31.52
N CYS A 417 -26.52 -21.29 30.74
CA CYS A 417 -27.90 -21.19 31.14
C CYS A 417 -28.24 -22.40 32.05
N PRO A 418 -28.41 -22.24 33.37
CA PRO A 418 -28.68 -23.35 34.25
C PRO A 418 -30.17 -23.79 34.13
N PRO A 419 -30.46 -25.07 34.22
CA PRO A 419 -31.82 -25.55 34.31
C PRO A 419 -32.49 -25.09 35.63
N PRO A 420 -33.81 -24.84 35.63
CA PRO A 420 -34.74 -24.84 34.51
C PRO A 420 -34.54 -23.60 33.63
N PHE A 421 -34.56 -23.79 32.29
CA PHE A 421 -34.35 -22.72 31.33
C PHE A 421 -35.59 -21.80 31.32
N THR A 422 -35.51 -20.71 32.07
CA THR A 422 -36.55 -19.67 32.11
C THR A 422 -36.04 -18.37 31.53
N ALA A 423 -36.94 -17.49 31.11
CA ALA A 423 -36.56 -16.15 30.65
C ALA A 423 -35.77 -15.36 31.71
N ALA A 424 -35.95 -15.67 32.98
CA ALA A 424 -35.23 -15.02 34.12
C ALA A 424 -33.81 -15.60 34.34
N THR A 425 -33.56 -16.83 33.91
CA THR A 425 -32.29 -17.54 34.22
C THR A 425 -31.42 -17.72 32.98
N CYS A 426 -31.96 -17.50 31.79
CA CYS A 426 -31.26 -17.68 30.51
C CYS A 426 -31.08 -16.35 29.78
N PRO A 427 -29.92 -16.11 29.17
CA PRO A 427 -29.77 -15.00 28.25
C PRO A 427 -30.71 -15.17 27.05
N PRO A 428 -30.95 -14.11 26.26
CA PRO A 428 -31.77 -14.16 25.07
C PRO A 428 -31.33 -15.25 24.09
N HIS A 429 -32.28 -15.92 23.47
CA HIS A 429 -32.05 -16.94 22.46
C HIS A 429 -32.45 -16.44 21.07
N ASN A 430 -31.91 -17.07 20.02
CA ASN A 430 -32.29 -16.76 18.67
C ASN A 430 -33.76 -17.05 18.40
N SER A 431 -34.45 -16.13 17.77
CA SER A 431 -35.82 -16.28 17.31
C SER A 431 -35.93 -16.99 15.95
N SER A 432 -34.80 -17.14 15.24
CA SER A 432 -34.72 -17.76 13.92
C SER A 432 -34.25 -19.21 13.99
N SER A 433 -34.09 -19.83 12.82
CA SER A 433 -33.47 -21.15 12.67
C SER A 433 -31.96 -21.16 12.95
N ALA A 434 -31.34 -20.01 13.22
CA ALA A 434 -29.92 -19.92 13.52
C ALA A 434 -29.56 -20.59 14.86
N ALA A 435 -28.37 -21.16 14.93
CA ALA A 435 -27.80 -21.67 16.17
C ALA A 435 -27.57 -20.54 17.16
N ASP A 436 -27.60 -20.84 18.45
CA ASP A 436 -27.24 -19.89 19.51
C ASP A 436 -25.74 -19.78 19.67
N VAL A 437 -25.04 -20.90 19.51
CA VAL A 437 -23.59 -20.95 19.43
C VAL A 437 -23.23 -21.67 18.13
N ALA A 438 -22.59 -20.99 17.22
CA ALA A 438 -22.02 -21.59 16.03
C ALA A 438 -20.55 -21.92 16.24
N THR A 439 -20.11 -23.03 15.69
CA THR A 439 -18.70 -23.42 15.68
C THR A 439 -18.26 -23.69 14.24
N ALA A 440 -17.05 -23.25 13.91
CA ALA A 440 -16.46 -23.56 12.61
C ALA A 440 -14.97 -23.89 12.77
N VAL A 441 -14.51 -24.87 12.03
CA VAL A 441 -13.10 -25.16 11.82
C VAL A 441 -12.84 -25.14 10.34
N SER A 442 -12.05 -24.18 9.87
CA SER A 442 -11.66 -24.05 8.47
C SER A 442 -10.20 -24.43 8.31
N SER A 443 -9.91 -25.25 7.30
CA SER A 443 -8.57 -25.55 6.83
C SER A 443 -8.46 -25.12 5.38
N ARG A 444 -7.57 -24.16 5.11
CA ARG A 444 -7.36 -23.62 3.78
C ARG A 444 -5.94 -23.88 3.30
N PHE A 445 -5.81 -24.21 2.05
CA PHE A 445 -4.54 -24.36 1.38
C PHE A 445 -4.51 -23.50 0.13
N LEU A 446 -3.42 -22.75 -0.03
CA LEU A 446 -3.08 -22.08 -1.27
C LEU A 446 -1.63 -22.40 -1.62
N GLY A 447 -1.42 -22.96 -2.81
CA GLY A 447 -0.10 -23.24 -3.34
C GLY A 447 0.06 -22.75 -4.77
N GLN A 448 1.29 -22.37 -5.11
CA GLN A 448 1.63 -22.02 -6.48
C GLN A 448 3.06 -22.43 -6.77
N ASP A 449 3.27 -23.18 -7.85
CA ASP A 449 4.59 -23.34 -8.44
C ASP A 449 4.69 -22.64 -9.80
N ILE A 450 5.81 -22.00 -10.04
CA ILE A 450 6.14 -21.30 -11.28
C ILE A 450 7.46 -21.84 -11.79
N LYS A 451 7.48 -22.25 -13.04
CA LYS A 451 8.69 -22.61 -13.78
C LYS A 451 8.75 -21.72 -15.00
N SER A 452 9.80 -20.96 -15.15
CA SER A 452 10.00 -20.14 -16.34
C SER A 452 11.40 -20.29 -16.90
N ASN A 453 11.51 -20.29 -18.22
CA ASN A 453 12.77 -20.24 -18.91
C ASN A 453 12.73 -19.11 -19.94
N THR A 454 13.80 -18.32 -19.96
CA THR A 454 13.99 -17.21 -20.89
C THR A 454 15.26 -17.44 -21.69
N ILE A 455 15.14 -17.64 -23.00
CA ILE A 455 16.29 -17.67 -23.89
C ILE A 455 16.33 -16.38 -24.72
N GLN A 456 17.50 -15.73 -24.77
CA GLN A 456 17.70 -14.50 -25.51
C GLN A 456 18.96 -14.59 -26.37
N PHE A 457 18.85 -14.11 -27.61
CA PHE A 457 19.93 -13.95 -28.55
C PHE A 457 20.22 -12.48 -28.72
N GLN A 458 21.41 -12.04 -28.39
CA GLN A 458 21.83 -10.66 -28.51
C GLN A 458 22.97 -10.54 -29.52
N TYR A 459 22.83 -9.59 -30.45
CA TYR A 459 23.81 -9.36 -31.50
C TYR A 459 24.15 -7.85 -31.63
N ASP A 460 25.43 -7.55 -31.51
CA ASP A 460 26.00 -6.22 -31.76
C ASP A 460 26.42 -6.12 -33.24
N PHE A 461 25.56 -5.53 -34.11
CA PHE A 461 25.84 -5.38 -35.55
C PHE A 461 27.17 -4.63 -35.77
N ASN A 462 27.33 -3.56 -34.98
CA ASN A 462 28.56 -2.79 -34.89
C ASN A 462 28.59 -2.03 -33.52
N LYS A 463 29.56 -1.12 -33.32
CA LYS A 463 29.69 -0.33 -32.10
C LYS A 463 28.52 0.63 -31.87
N GLN A 464 27.67 0.86 -32.88
CA GLN A 464 26.57 1.84 -32.85
C GLN A 464 25.19 1.20 -32.77
N TYR A 465 25.02 -0.03 -33.24
CA TYR A 465 23.74 -0.69 -33.37
C TYR A 465 23.79 -2.12 -32.85
N GLY A 466 22.77 -2.53 -32.18
CA GLY A 466 22.59 -3.90 -31.77
C GLY A 466 21.13 -4.21 -31.48
N GLY A 467 20.84 -5.48 -31.31
CA GLY A 467 19.49 -5.95 -31.04
C GLY A 467 19.49 -7.23 -30.24
N ARG A 468 18.36 -7.51 -29.65
CA ARG A 468 18.08 -8.79 -28.99
C ARG A 468 16.70 -9.29 -29.40
N ILE A 469 16.59 -10.61 -29.51
CA ILE A 469 15.35 -11.34 -29.60
C ILE A 469 15.35 -12.42 -28.54
N GLY A 470 14.23 -12.64 -27.88
CA GLY A 470 14.11 -13.63 -26.86
C GLY A 470 12.71 -14.19 -26.76
N TYR A 471 12.63 -15.32 -26.12
CA TYR A 471 11.39 -16.01 -25.84
C TYR A 471 11.38 -16.43 -24.38
N LEU A 472 10.29 -16.08 -23.66
CA LEU A 472 10.03 -16.51 -22.30
C LEU A 472 8.81 -17.44 -22.30
N TYR A 473 9.01 -18.64 -21.82
CA TYR A 473 7.95 -19.58 -21.48
C TYR A 473 7.80 -19.64 -19.97
N ARG A 474 6.57 -19.52 -19.47
CA ARG A 474 6.25 -19.66 -18.04
C ARG A 474 5.09 -20.63 -17.86
N HIS A 475 5.31 -21.62 -17.00
CA HIS A 475 4.30 -22.53 -16.54
C HIS A 475 3.97 -22.22 -15.08
N ARG A 476 2.69 -22.05 -14.79
CA ARG A 476 2.18 -21.79 -13.44
C ARG A 476 1.15 -22.87 -13.10
N ASN A 477 1.33 -23.48 -11.94
CA ASN A 477 0.36 -24.37 -11.33
C ASN A 477 -0.13 -23.74 -10.04
N ILE A 478 -1.43 -23.48 -9.94
CA ILE A 478 -2.08 -22.87 -8.77
C ILE A 478 -3.06 -23.89 -8.24
N GLU A 479 -2.96 -24.17 -6.95
CA GLU A 479 -3.81 -25.13 -6.25
C GLU A 479 -4.37 -24.48 -5.00
N GLN A 480 -5.67 -24.59 -4.82
CA GLN A 480 -6.37 -24.13 -3.62
C GLN A 480 -7.32 -25.22 -3.14
N SER A 481 -7.48 -25.33 -1.82
CA SER A 481 -8.53 -26.12 -1.21
C SER A 481 -9.07 -25.44 0.04
N ASP A 482 -10.33 -25.63 0.29
CA ASP A 482 -11.04 -25.12 1.46
C ASP A 482 -11.86 -26.28 2.06
N LEU A 483 -11.57 -26.61 3.31
CA LEU A 483 -12.33 -27.55 4.11
C LEU A 483 -12.95 -26.80 5.28
N GLU A 484 -14.24 -26.77 5.37
CA GLU A 484 -14.97 -26.20 6.48
C GLU A 484 -15.81 -27.27 7.17
N ILE A 485 -15.65 -27.36 8.49
CA ILE A 485 -16.46 -28.19 9.37
C ILE A 485 -17.22 -27.25 10.29
N SER A 486 -18.52 -27.15 10.12
CA SER A 486 -19.39 -26.28 10.90
C SER A 486 -20.34 -27.08 11.78
N GLY A 487 -20.69 -26.52 12.93
CA GLY A 487 -21.64 -27.11 13.86
C GLY A 487 -22.38 -26.02 14.62
N GLY A 488 -23.34 -26.42 15.44
CA GLY A 488 -24.09 -25.44 16.23
C GLY A 488 -24.77 -26.05 17.42
N THR A 489 -24.97 -25.25 18.47
CA THR A 489 -25.71 -25.60 19.67
C THR A 489 -26.97 -24.73 19.77
N TYR A 490 -28.08 -25.36 20.05
CA TYR A 490 -29.39 -24.73 20.15
C TYR A 490 -29.92 -24.93 21.58
N TYR A 491 -30.29 -23.82 22.23
CA TYR A 491 -30.84 -23.82 23.58
C TYR A 491 -32.34 -23.56 23.57
N PRO A 492 -33.12 -24.23 24.46
CA PRO A 492 -34.49 -23.82 24.71
C PRO A 492 -34.55 -22.55 25.54
N GLY A 493 -35.56 -21.74 25.38
CA GLY A 493 -35.73 -20.50 26.13
C GLY A 493 -36.74 -19.56 25.50
N THR A 494 -36.74 -18.29 25.90
CA THR A 494 -37.53 -17.23 25.29
C THR A 494 -36.64 -16.27 24.53
N ALA A 495 -36.99 -15.96 23.29
CA ALA A 495 -36.32 -14.90 22.55
C ALA A 495 -36.89 -13.54 22.96
N PRO A 496 -36.09 -12.50 23.04
CA PRO A 496 -36.53 -11.15 23.37
C PRO A 496 -37.64 -10.69 22.44
N GLY A 497 -38.72 -10.18 23.01
CA GLY A 497 -39.89 -9.69 22.28
C GLY A 497 -40.81 -10.76 21.69
N LEU A 498 -40.52 -12.03 21.88
CA LEU A 498 -41.45 -13.11 21.57
C LEU A 498 -42.28 -13.51 22.79
N THR A 499 -43.55 -13.72 22.60
CA THR A 499 -44.49 -14.20 23.66
C THR A 499 -44.49 -15.72 23.78
N THR A 500 -43.99 -16.41 22.75
CA THR A 500 -43.92 -17.86 22.71
C THR A 500 -42.50 -18.34 23.00
N PRO A 501 -42.36 -19.41 23.81
CA PRO A 501 -41.06 -20.02 24.06
C PRO A 501 -40.41 -20.50 22.74
N VAL A 502 -39.13 -20.30 22.60
CA VAL A 502 -38.32 -20.89 21.55
C VAL A 502 -37.76 -22.22 22.05
N ASN A 503 -38.01 -23.30 21.35
CA ASN A 503 -37.43 -24.60 21.68
C ASN A 503 -36.14 -24.84 20.87
N ALA A 504 -35.35 -25.83 21.29
CA ALA A 504 -34.15 -26.21 20.58
C ALA A 504 -34.38 -26.95 19.27
N ALA A 505 -35.65 -27.39 19.02
CA ALA A 505 -36.07 -28.09 17.79
C ALA A 505 -36.25 -27.11 16.63
N ARG A 506 -35.15 -26.50 16.17
CA ARG A 506 -35.11 -25.55 15.05
C ARG A 506 -33.83 -25.69 14.24
N GLY A 507 -33.80 -25.17 13.03
CA GLY A 507 -32.66 -25.24 12.16
C GLY A 507 -32.16 -26.67 11.94
N ALA A 508 -30.88 -26.89 12.15
CA ALA A 508 -30.24 -28.20 12.03
C ALA A 508 -30.64 -29.18 13.15
N CYS A 509 -31.35 -28.71 14.18
CA CYS A 509 -31.80 -29.49 15.33
C CYS A 509 -33.33 -29.82 15.31
N VAL A 510 -33.99 -29.63 14.20
CA VAL A 510 -35.45 -29.86 14.07
C VAL A 510 -35.88 -31.25 14.56
N ASN A 511 -35.04 -32.26 14.38
CA ASN A 511 -35.28 -33.65 14.76
C ASN A 511 -34.43 -34.12 15.95
N GLY A 512 -33.76 -33.23 16.67
CA GLY A 512 -32.78 -33.57 17.71
C GLY A 512 -31.46 -34.15 17.20
N PRO A 513 -30.71 -34.90 18.01
CA PRO A 513 -31.04 -35.35 19.37
C PRO A 513 -30.95 -34.21 20.43
N PHE A 514 -31.77 -34.37 21.47
CA PHE A 514 -31.79 -33.45 22.60
C PHE A 514 -31.18 -34.12 23.85
N ASP A 515 -30.46 -33.39 24.64
CA ASP A 515 -29.98 -33.84 25.95
C ASP A 515 -31.09 -33.75 27.00
N ALA A 516 -30.78 -34.16 28.24
CA ALA A 516 -31.70 -34.12 29.36
C ALA A 516 -32.25 -32.72 29.70
N ASN A 517 -31.58 -31.67 29.24
CA ASN A 517 -31.92 -30.26 29.43
C ASN A 517 -32.64 -29.67 28.24
N GLY A 518 -32.93 -30.48 27.24
CA GLY A 518 -33.58 -30.03 25.98
C GLY A 518 -32.63 -29.25 25.05
N VAL A 519 -31.31 -29.27 25.28
CA VAL A 519 -30.29 -28.66 24.43
C VAL A 519 -30.01 -29.62 23.27
N CYS A 520 -29.86 -29.08 22.08
CA CYS A 520 -29.44 -29.85 20.91
C CYS A 520 -28.11 -29.33 20.38
N THR A 521 -27.16 -30.25 20.21
CA THR A 521 -25.94 -30.01 19.45
C THR A 521 -26.13 -30.62 18.07
N ALA A 522 -26.23 -29.80 17.06
CA ALA A 522 -26.41 -30.23 15.68
C ALA A 522 -25.20 -31.08 15.21
N PRO A 523 -25.45 -32.10 14.38
CA PRO A 523 -24.39 -32.83 13.72
C PRO A 523 -23.52 -31.87 12.90
N THR A 524 -22.25 -32.13 12.83
CA THR A 524 -21.32 -31.31 12.05
C THR A 524 -21.62 -31.47 10.55
N ALA A 525 -21.66 -30.34 9.88
CA ALA A 525 -21.69 -30.28 8.43
C ALA A 525 -20.27 -30.07 7.89
N THR A 526 -19.91 -30.76 6.83
CA THR A 526 -18.60 -30.66 6.17
C THR A 526 -18.78 -30.16 4.75
N ALA A 527 -18.11 -29.07 4.43
CA ALA A 527 -17.99 -28.55 3.06
C ALA A 527 -16.52 -28.67 2.63
N PHE A 528 -16.28 -29.18 1.44
CA PHE A 528 -14.95 -29.28 0.88
C PHE A 528 -14.97 -28.82 -0.58
N ASP A 529 -14.06 -27.92 -0.90
CA ASP A 529 -13.85 -27.42 -2.26
C ASP A 529 -12.37 -27.48 -2.60
N THR A 530 -12.07 -27.77 -3.86
CA THR A 530 -10.68 -27.81 -4.35
C THR A 530 -10.64 -27.36 -5.81
N GLU A 531 -9.67 -26.53 -6.12
CA GLU A 531 -9.44 -26.04 -7.47
C GLU A 531 -7.98 -26.14 -7.84
N LYS A 532 -7.72 -26.55 -9.06
CA LYS A 532 -6.38 -26.59 -9.65
C LYS A 532 -6.38 -25.93 -11.02
N THR A 533 -5.56 -24.90 -11.15
CA THR A 533 -5.45 -24.11 -12.39
C THR A 533 -4.03 -24.19 -12.93
N LEU A 534 -3.90 -24.68 -14.15
CA LEU A 534 -2.63 -24.69 -14.91
C LEU A 534 -2.66 -23.56 -15.94
N ILE A 535 -1.64 -22.72 -15.95
CA ILE A 535 -1.54 -21.58 -16.86
C ILE A 535 -0.20 -21.63 -17.58
N ASN A 536 -0.24 -21.54 -18.91
CA ASN A 536 0.94 -21.45 -19.76
C ASN A 536 1.01 -20.04 -20.38
N GLU A 537 2.11 -19.37 -20.16
CA GLU A 537 2.36 -18.03 -20.68
C GLU A 537 3.53 -18.07 -21.66
N ASN A 538 3.34 -17.45 -22.83
CA ASN A 538 4.33 -17.34 -23.88
C ASN A 538 4.62 -15.86 -24.11
N THR A 539 5.87 -15.43 -24.09
CA THR A 539 6.25 -14.03 -24.24
C THR A 539 7.36 -13.88 -25.27
N LEU A 540 7.10 -13.08 -26.28
CA LEU A 540 8.13 -12.62 -27.22
C LEU A 540 8.80 -11.36 -26.66
N LEU A 541 10.13 -11.36 -26.64
CA LEU A 541 10.97 -10.26 -26.21
C LEU A 541 11.76 -9.72 -27.39
N LEU A 542 11.68 -8.42 -27.64
CA LEU A 542 12.50 -7.72 -28.64
C LEU A 542 13.18 -6.51 -27.97
N GLY A 543 14.42 -6.27 -28.33
CA GLY A 543 15.16 -5.10 -27.89
C GLY A 543 16.06 -4.59 -29.00
N LEU A 544 16.10 -3.27 -29.16
CA LEU A 544 16.97 -2.60 -30.13
C LEU A 544 17.68 -1.45 -29.43
N TRP A 545 18.95 -1.27 -29.72
CA TRP A 545 19.68 -0.09 -29.27
C TRP A 545 20.46 0.50 -30.45
N ALA A 546 20.44 1.81 -30.51
CA ALA A 546 21.09 2.55 -31.56
C ALA A 546 21.83 3.77 -30.97
N ARG A 547 23.04 3.98 -31.46
CA ARG A 547 23.89 5.13 -31.16
C ARG A 547 24.41 5.73 -32.46
N PRO A 548 23.51 6.29 -33.33
CA PRO A 548 23.88 6.75 -34.69
C PRO A 548 25.05 7.71 -34.70
N THR A 549 25.12 8.53 -33.63
CA THR A 549 26.22 9.46 -33.37
C THR A 549 26.62 9.40 -31.91
N GLN A 550 27.74 10.00 -31.53
CA GLN A 550 28.11 10.11 -30.11
C GLN A 550 27.11 10.92 -29.30
N LYS A 551 26.31 11.76 -29.94
CA LYS A 551 25.34 12.68 -29.35
C LYS A 551 23.93 12.11 -29.23
N LEU A 552 23.61 11.02 -29.92
CA LEU A 552 22.26 10.48 -30.03
C LEU A 552 22.21 9.01 -29.67
N ARG A 553 21.36 8.65 -28.72
CA ARG A 553 21.15 7.27 -28.25
C ARG A 553 19.66 6.94 -28.21
N PHE A 554 19.31 5.76 -28.68
CA PHE A 554 17.98 5.18 -28.58
C PHE A 554 18.04 3.78 -28.00
N ARG A 555 17.01 3.44 -27.26
CA ARG A 555 16.74 2.07 -26.84
C ARG A 555 15.25 1.80 -26.95
N TYR A 556 14.91 0.72 -27.61
CA TYR A 556 13.55 0.20 -27.70
C TYR A 556 13.51 -1.21 -27.15
N ASP A 557 12.54 -1.48 -26.25
CA ASP A 557 12.26 -2.79 -25.71
C ASP A 557 10.75 -3.06 -25.89
N MET A 558 10.40 -4.28 -26.31
CA MET A 558 9.04 -4.74 -26.51
C MET A 558 8.86 -6.12 -25.89
N GLU A 559 7.72 -6.33 -25.25
CA GLU A 559 7.30 -7.60 -24.70
C GLU A 559 5.84 -7.86 -25.13
N LEU A 560 5.57 -9.02 -25.71
CA LEU A 560 4.24 -9.47 -26.09
C LEU A 560 3.95 -10.79 -25.44
N MET A 561 3.01 -10.81 -24.49
CA MET A 561 2.65 -12.01 -23.73
C MET A 561 1.24 -12.48 -24.10
N TYR A 562 1.09 -13.79 -24.16
CA TYR A 562 -0.17 -14.50 -24.26
C TYR A 562 -0.20 -15.66 -23.28
N ALA A 563 -1.31 -15.75 -22.51
CA ALA A 563 -1.64 -16.85 -21.62
C ALA A 563 -2.84 -17.64 -22.12
N ASP A 564 -2.80 -18.96 -21.99
CA ASP A 564 -3.91 -19.85 -22.37
C ASP A 564 -5.14 -19.66 -21.45
N LYS A 565 -4.88 -19.35 -20.14
CA LYS A 565 -5.88 -19.13 -19.09
C LYS A 565 -5.48 -17.99 -18.18
N THR A 566 -6.41 -17.58 -17.34
CA THR A 566 -6.18 -16.62 -16.24
C THR A 566 -6.70 -17.20 -14.93
N PHE A 567 -6.04 -16.89 -13.83
CA PHE A 567 -6.49 -17.31 -12.50
C PHE A 567 -7.55 -16.38 -11.93
N THR A 568 -7.33 -15.06 -12.05
CA THR A 568 -8.29 -14.06 -11.56
C THR A 568 -8.87 -13.27 -12.73
N ARG A 569 -10.03 -12.64 -12.49
CA ARG A 569 -10.72 -11.81 -13.48
C ARG A 569 -9.87 -10.69 -14.02
N LEU A 570 -9.03 -10.07 -13.18
CA LEU A 570 -8.14 -8.97 -13.55
C LEU A 570 -6.72 -9.43 -13.95
N SER A 571 -6.46 -10.74 -14.01
CA SER A 571 -5.19 -11.25 -14.49
C SER A 571 -5.07 -11.08 -16.00
N PRO A 572 -3.89 -10.69 -16.51
CA PRO A 572 -3.68 -10.53 -17.93
C PRO A 572 -3.75 -11.89 -18.66
N ARG A 573 -4.61 -12.00 -19.67
CA ARG A 573 -4.53 -13.06 -20.67
C ARG A 573 -3.59 -12.69 -21.81
N GLN A 574 -3.50 -11.38 -22.07
CA GLN A 574 -2.56 -10.79 -23.00
C GLN A 574 -2.02 -9.50 -22.40
N TYR A 575 -0.73 -9.26 -22.56
CA TYR A 575 -0.20 -7.94 -22.36
C TYR A 575 0.79 -7.54 -23.46
N GLN A 576 0.91 -6.25 -23.66
CA GLN A 576 1.85 -5.61 -24.56
C GLN A 576 2.58 -4.54 -23.78
N LEU A 577 3.90 -4.59 -23.79
CA LEU A 577 4.76 -3.61 -23.14
C LEU A 577 5.73 -3.04 -24.19
N TYR A 578 5.70 -1.74 -24.35
CA TYR A 578 6.58 -0.99 -25.24
C TYR A 578 7.32 0.06 -24.45
N LYS A 579 8.65 0.06 -24.53
CA LYS A 579 9.51 1.05 -23.88
C LYS A 579 10.44 1.65 -24.92
N LEU A 580 10.30 2.93 -25.18
CA LEU A 580 11.25 3.69 -25.99
C LEU A 580 11.93 4.73 -25.12
N ARG A 581 13.24 4.79 -25.18
CA ARG A 581 14.05 5.82 -24.51
C ARG A 581 15.00 6.42 -25.50
N GLY A 582 15.11 7.75 -25.47
CA GLY A 582 16.05 8.49 -26.29
C GLY A 582 16.77 9.56 -25.50
N SER A 583 18.03 9.81 -25.81
CA SER A 583 18.75 10.96 -25.33
C SER A 583 19.56 11.59 -26.46
N TYR A 584 19.50 12.93 -26.53
CA TYR A 584 20.18 13.72 -27.53
C TYR A 584 20.94 14.85 -26.86
N THR A 585 22.23 14.90 -27.09
CA THR A 585 23.14 15.93 -26.56
C THR A 585 23.72 16.74 -27.74
N PRO A 586 22.94 17.69 -28.30
CA PRO A 586 23.37 18.45 -29.50
C PRO A 586 24.66 19.20 -29.27
N THR A 587 24.84 19.73 -28.04
CA THR A 587 26.03 20.47 -27.62
C THR A 587 26.40 19.98 -26.19
N PRO A 588 27.62 20.21 -25.68
CA PRO A 588 28.02 19.83 -24.33
C PRO A 588 27.15 20.45 -23.22
N TRP A 589 26.48 21.56 -23.52
CA TRP A 589 25.64 22.30 -22.57
C TRP A 589 24.14 22.00 -22.70
N ALA A 590 23.71 21.16 -23.65
CA ALA A 590 22.29 20.84 -23.85
C ALA A 590 22.09 19.32 -23.86
N ASN A 591 21.17 18.83 -23.05
CA ASN A 591 20.76 17.45 -23.02
C ASN A 591 19.22 17.37 -23.10
N ILE A 592 18.73 16.56 -24.03
CA ILE A 592 17.30 16.28 -24.22
C ILE A 592 17.11 14.78 -24.01
N ALA A 593 16.25 14.39 -23.09
CA ALA A 593 15.91 13.00 -22.84
C ALA A 593 14.41 12.79 -22.93
N GLY A 594 14.01 11.74 -23.63
CA GLY A 594 12.60 11.37 -23.76
C GLY A 594 12.37 9.89 -23.49
N SER A 595 11.20 9.58 -22.96
CA SER A 595 10.78 8.19 -22.78
C SER A 595 9.29 8.03 -23.09
N VAL A 596 8.97 6.88 -23.68
CA VAL A 596 7.60 6.40 -23.90
C VAL A 596 7.50 5.02 -23.29
N ASN A 597 6.57 4.82 -22.36
CA ASN A 597 6.26 3.54 -21.78
C ASN A 597 4.78 3.28 -21.98
N ILE A 598 4.44 2.22 -22.69
CA ILE A 598 3.06 1.80 -22.94
C ILE A 598 2.91 0.37 -22.43
N TYR A 599 2.00 0.18 -21.50
CA TYR A 599 1.64 -1.11 -20.98
C TYR A 599 0.14 -1.32 -21.10
N GLU A 600 -0.26 -2.29 -21.90
CA GLU A 600 -1.66 -2.64 -22.17
C GLU A 600 -1.93 -4.07 -21.74
N ILE A 601 -3.03 -4.27 -21.03
CA ILE A 601 -3.48 -5.57 -20.52
C ILE A 601 -4.87 -5.83 -21.07
N ARG A 602 -5.12 -7.09 -21.45
CA ARG A 602 -6.44 -7.56 -21.85
C ARG A 602 -6.73 -8.93 -21.25
N ASN A 603 -7.96 -9.08 -20.80
CA ASN A 603 -8.56 -10.37 -20.51
C ASN A 603 -9.96 -10.40 -21.17
N ASN A 604 -10.02 -10.99 -22.34
CA ASN A 604 -11.19 -11.02 -23.21
C ASN A 604 -12.16 -12.18 -22.92
N VAL A 605 -12.17 -12.73 -21.72
CA VAL A 605 -13.18 -13.68 -21.29
C VAL A 605 -14.53 -12.96 -21.28
N THR A 606 -15.53 -13.55 -21.91
CA THR A 606 -16.82 -12.91 -22.28
C THR A 606 -17.54 -12.20 -21.14
N GLN A 607 -17.41 -12.70 -19.90
CA GLN A 607 -18.09 -12.14 -18.73
C GLN A 607 -17.30 -11.04 -18.01
N ILE A 608 -16.05 -10.80 -18.41
CA ILE A 608 -15.13 -9.91 -17.68
C ILE A 608 -14.73 -8.74 -18.57
N ASN A 609 -14.34 -9.04 -19.81
CA ASN A 609 -13.88 -8.06 -20.80
C ASN A 609 -12.91 -7.01 -20.19
N TYR A 610 -11.94 -7.50 -19.40
CA TYR A 610 -10.99 -6.62 -18.72
C TYR A 610 -10.04 -5.98 -19.70
N LEU A 611 -9.96 -4.67 -19.64
CA LEU A 611 -9.04 -3.84 -20.42
C LEU A 611 -8.38 -2.83 -19.49
N SER A 612 -7.06 -2.76 -19.54
CA SER A 612 -6.30 -1.77 -18.79
C SER A 612 -5.12 -1.27 -19.60
N HIS A 613 -4.82 0.02 -19.47
CA HIS A 613 -3.56 0.56 -19.98
C HIS A 613 -2.95 1.58 -19.02
N ASN A 614 -1.63 1.64 -19.05
CA ASN A 614 -0.83 2.70 -18.45
C ASN A 614 0.15 3.19 -19.51
N ARG A 615 -0.06 4.42 -19.98
CA ARG A 615 0.74 5.06 -21.01
C ARG A 615 1.42 6.28 -20.42
N ASN A 616 2.74 6.24 -20.37
CA ASN A 616 3.55 7.32 -19.82
C ASN A 616 4.48 7.88 -20.90
N TYR A 617 4.43 9.19 -21.07
CA TYR A 617 5.26 9.95 -22.00
C TYR A 617 6.00 11.00 -21.19
N ALA A 618 7.34 11.02 -21.27
CA ALA A 618 8.14 11.99 -20.55
C ALA A 618 9.18 12.61 -21.47
N LEU A 619 9.37 13.92 -21.31
CA LEU A 619 10.41 14.71 -21.95
C LEU A 619 11.08 15.58 -20.91
N THR A 620 12.41 15.57 -20.87
CA THR A 620 13.20 16.47 -20.04
C THR A 620 14.29 17.14 -20.88
N VAL A 621 14.53 18.41 -20.61
CA VAL A 621 15.57 19.19 -21.26
C VAL A 621 16.37 19.90 -20.18
N THR A 622 17.68 19.71 -20.23
CA THR A 622 18.65 20.37 -19.36
C THR A 622 19.58 21.24 -20.20
N LEU A 623 19.65 22.52 -19.89
CA LEU A 623 20.48 23.50 -20.56
C LEU A 623 21.46 24.13 -19.57
N ASN A 624 22.77 23.95 -19.79
CA ASN A 624 23.84 24.50 -18.97
C ASN A 624 24.81 25.31 -19.84
N PRO A 625 24.37 26.44 -20.45
CA PRO A 625 25.19 27.16 -21.41
C PRO A 625 26.43 27.81 -20.78
N SER A 626 26.43 27.98 -19.47
CA SER A 626 27.57 28.44 -18.71
C SER A 626 27.58 27.87 -17.30
N PRO A 627 28.71 27.85 -16.56
CA PRO A 627 28.74 27.45 -15.16
C PRO A 627 27.86 28.30 -14.22
N LYS A 628 27.46 29.48 -14.70
CA LYS A 628 26.65 30.44 -13.93
C LYS A 628 25.15 30.32 -14.16
N TRP A 629 24.73 29.52 -15.12
CA TRP A 629 23.33 29.46 -15.51
C TRP A 629 22.94 28.06 -15.95
N SER A 630 21.89 27.52 -15.35
CA SER A 630 21.25 26.27 -15.76
C SER A 630 19.75 26.45 -15.87
N TRP A 631 19.16 25.74 -16.80
CA TRP A 631 17.73 25.67 -16.98
C TRP A 631 17.33 24.23 -17.22
N ASP A 632 16.49 23.69 -16.33
CA ASP A 632 15.88 22.38 -16.44
C ASP A 632 14.39 22.56 -16.65
N PHE A 633 13.82 21.87 -17.61
CA PHE A 633 12.38 21.77 -17.74
C PHE A 633 11.96 20.38 -18.18
N GLY A 634 10.76 19.97 -17.79
CA GLY A 634 10.24 18.69 -18.13
C GLY A 634 8.73 18.67 -18.20
N TYR A 635 8.24 17.71 -18.96
CA TYR A 635 6.82 17.42 -19.08
C TYR A 635 6.60 15.91 -19.07
N THR A 636 5.61 15.46 -18.30
CA THR A 636 5.18 14.08 -18.25
C THR A 636 3.66 14.01 -18.41
N TYR A 637 3.21 13.18 -19.34
CA TYR A 637 1.82 12.82 -19.47
C TYR A 637 1.64 11.35 -19.10
N ASN A 638 0.71 11.07 -18.19
CA ASN A 638 0.37 9.72 -17.77
C ASN A 638 -1.12 9.48 -18.00
N ASP A 639 -1.45 8.45 -18.78
CA ASP A 639 -2.82 8.02 -19.09
C ASP A 639 -3.05 6.62 -18.52
N VAL A 640 -3.82 6.57 -17.45
CA VAL A 640 -4.19 5.33 -16.75
C VAL A 640 -5.67 5.07 -17.01
N PHE A 641 -5.95 3.88 -17.48
CA PHE A 641 -7.29 3.39 -17.74
C PHE A 641 -7.44 1.95 -17.27
N SER A 642 -8.56 1.64 -16.67
CA SER A 642 -8.96 0.27 -16.34
C SER A 642 -10.47 0.15 -16.51
N GLN A 643 -10.92 -0.95 -17.09
CA GLN A 643 -12.32 -1.26 -17.28
C GLN A 643 -12.55 -2.76 -17.13
N ASP A 644 -13.62 -3.15 -16.48
CA ASP A 644 -14.11 -4.53 -16.44
C ASP A 644 -15.62 -4.59 -16.31
N ASN A 645 -16.20 -5.71 -16.74
CA ASN A 645 -17.59 -6.02 -16.51
C ASN A 645 -17.72 -6.81 -15.20
N ILE A 646 -18.60 -6.36 -14.32
CA ILE A 646 -18.93 -7.03 -13.07
C ILE A 646 -20.29 -7.71 -13.24
N CYS A 647 -20.31 -9.03 -13.13
CA CYS A 647 -21.54 -9.80 -13.08
C CYS A 647 -21.85 -10.20 -11.64
N TYR A 648 -23.04 -9.87 -11.14
CA TYR A 648 -23.47 -10.17 -9.78
C TYR A 648 -24.96 -10.55 -9.74
N SER A 649 -25.37 -11.30 -8.73
CA SER A 649 -26.75 -11.66 -8.49
C SER A 649 -27.37 -10.72 -7.46
N ILE A 650 -28.57 -10.21 -7.77
CA ILE A 650 -29.35 -9.36 -6.85
C ILE A 650 -30.49 -10.09 -6.16
N GLY A 651 -30.52 -11.41 -6.24
CA GLY A 651 -31.63 -12.18 -5.68
C GLY A 651 -32.97 -11.95 -6.44
N SER A 652 -34.06 -11.75 -5.72
CA SER A 652 -35.39 -11.53 -6.29
C SER A 652 -35.74 -10.05 -6.56
N ALA A 653 -34.78 -9.12 -6.40
CA ALA A 653 -35.01 -7.70 -6.59
C ALA A 653 -35.12 -7.32 -8.08
N THR A 654 -35.86 -6.26 -8.35
CA THR A 654 -35.97 -5.72 -9.71
C THR A 654 -34.65 -5.14 -10.14
N PRO A 655 -34.09 -5.49 -11.33
CA PRO A 655 -32.86 -4.92 -11.81
C PRO A 655 -32.90 -3.39 -11.89
N PRO A 656 -31.83 -2.68 -11.56
CA PRO A 656 -31.74 -1.25 -11.79
C PRO A 656 -31.94 -0.90 -13.27
N PRO A 657 -32.51 0.27 -13.61
CA PRO A 657 -32.67 0.69 -15.00
C PRO A 657 -31.32 0.72 -15.73
N GLY A 658 -31.27 0.11 -16.90
CA GLY A 658 -30.05 0.07 -17.73
C GLY A 658 -29.12 -1.13 -17.42
N SER A 659 -29.47 -2.00 -16.48
CA SER A 659 -28.71 -3.23 -16.25
C SER A 659 -28.99 -4.29 -17.32
N VAL A 660 -27.97 -5.10 -17.64
CA VAL A 660 -28.02 -6.18 -18.61
C VAL A 660 -27.89 -7.51 -17.87
N ALA A 661 -28.71 -8.51 -18.25
CA ALA A 661 -28.57 -9.84 -17.69
C ALA A 661 -27.27 -10.50 -18.13
N CYS A 662 -26.49 -11.00 -17.20
CA CYS A 662 -25.26 -11.74 -17.49
C CYS A 662 -25.50 -13.26 -17.45
N ALA A 663 -24.69 -14.01 -18.21
CA ALA A 663 -24.86 -15.44 -18.43
C ALA A 663 -24.35 -16.30 -17.27
N LEU A 664 -24.75 -16.00 -16.01
CA LEU A 664 -24.49 -16.86 -14.87
C LEU A 664 -25.72 -17.73 -14.57
N PRO A 665 -25.54 -19.01 -14.24
CA PRO A 665 -26.65 -19.82 -13.76
C PRO A 665 -27.11 -19.30 -12.39
N GLY A 666 -28.35 -18.92 -12.25
CA GLY A 666 -28.93 -18.43 -10.99
C GLY A 666 -29.94 -17.32 -11.18
N ALA A 667 -30.57 -16.87 -10.08
CA ALA A 667 -31.63 -15.88 -10.12
C ALA A 667 -31.10 -14.50 -10.54
N SER A 668 -31.61 -13.94 -11.61
CA SER A 668 -31.42 -12.54 -12.08
C SER A 668 -30.00 -11.97 -11.97
N PRO A 669 -29.01 -12.55 -12.67
CA PRO A 669 -27.67 -11.98 -12.70
C PRO A 669 -27.66 -10.65 -13.47
N LEU A 670 -26.94 -9.67 -12.96
CA LEU A 670 -26.77 -8.37 -13.57
C LEU A 670 -25.32 -8.15 -13.98
N GLU A 671 -25.14 -7.48 -15.10
CA GLU A 671 -23.84 -7.00 -15.57
C GLU A 671 -23.74 -5.48 -15.36
N ALA A 672 -22.68 -5.05 -14.72
CA ALA A 672 -22.35 -3.64 -14.56
C ALA A 672 -20.93 -3.36 -15.08
N LEU A 673 -20.79 -2.29 -15.84
CA LEU A 673 -19.50 -1.78 -16.27
C LEU A 673 -18.83 -1.03 -15.13
N SER A 674 -17.63 -1.44 -14.76
CA SER A 674 -16.74 -0.67 -13.86
C SER A 674 -15.60 -0.07 -14.67
N TYR A 675 -15.30 1.21 -14.45
CA TYR A 675 -14.14 1.83 -15.07
C TYR A 675 -13.45 2.83 -14.14
N TYR A 676 -12.16 3.02 -14.40
CA TYR A 676 -11.30 4.02 -13.78
C TYR A 676 -10.49 4.72 -14.86
N ILE A 677 -10.54 6.04 -14.89
CA ILE A 677 -9.79 6.89 -15.82
C ILE A 677 -9.01 7.91 -14.99
N SER A 678 -7.72 8.04 -15.27
CA SER A 678 -6.89 9.11 -14.72
C SER A 678 -5.87 9.57 -15.75
N LYS A 679 -5.98 10.82 -16.16
CA LYS A 679 -5.07 11.50 -17.09
C LYS A 679 -4.34 12.59 -16.31
N MET A 680 -3.04 12.42 -16.12
CA MET A 680 -2.21 13.32 -15.34
C MET A 680 -1.21 14.03 -16.26
N ASN A 681 -1.18 15.33 -16.17
CA ASN A 681 -0.17 16.19 -16.77
C ASN A 681 0.70 16.75 -15.66
N TYR A 682 1.99 16.49 -15.71
CA TYR A 682 2.98 17.07 -14.82
C TYR A 682 3.98 17.87 -15.63
N GLY A 683 4.16 19.14 -15.26
CA GLY A 683 5.14 20.01 -15.87
C GLY A 683 6.00 20.68 -14.80
N PHE A 684 7.27 20.87 -15.09
CA PHE A 684 8.15 21.65 -14.23
C PHE A 684 9.17 22.46 -15.04
N THR A 685 9.63 23.55 -14.45
CA THR A 685 10.77 24.34 -14.93
C THR A 685 11.55 24.88 -13.75
N ASP A 686 12.89 24.78 -13.80
CA ASP A 686 13.83 25.23 -12.80
C ASP A 686 14.95 26.03 -13.47
N ILE A 687 15.17 27.26 -13.01
CA ILE A 687 16.25 28.12 -13.47
C ILE A 687 17.17 28.37 -12.26
N THR A 688 18.43 28.02 -12.41
CA THR A 688 19.48 28.38 -11.45
C THR A 688 20.42 29.40 -12.09
N TRP A 689 20.67 30.49 -11.38
CA TRP A 689 21.49 31.58 -11.86
C TRP A 689 22.44 32.08 -10.78
N GLN A 690 23.72 32.21 -11.15
CA GLN A 690 24.78 32.76 -10.31
C GLN A 690 25.31 34.07 -10.94
N PRO A 691 24.63 35.21 -10.70
CA PRO A 691 25.02 36.49 -11.29
C PRO A 691 26.40 36.92 -10.85
N VAL A 692 26.75 36.72 -9.57
CA VAL A 692 28.05 36.95 -8.96
C VAL A 692 28.47 35.73 -8.13
N PRO A 693 29.78 35.51 -7.88
CA PRO A 693 30.25 34.30 -7.21
C PRO A 693 29.63 34.02 -5.83
N ARG A 694 29.09 35.04 -5.17
CA ARG A 694 28.49 34.94 -3.82
C ARG A 694 26.96 34.81 -3.82
N LEU A 695 26.30 34.92 -4.96
CA LEU A 695 24.85 34.96 -5.03
C LEU A 695 24.34 33.84 -5.92
N HIS A 696 23.59 32.92 -5.35
CA HIS A 696 22.91 31.83 -6.04
C HIS A 696 21.41 32.03 -5.97
N LEU A 697 20.77 32.06 -7.12
CA LEU A 697 19.34 32.22 -7.27
C LEU A 697 18.75 30.96 -7.93
N THR A 698 17.67 30.45 -7.39
CA THR A 698 16.89 29.38 -8.05
C THR A 698 15.44 29.84 -8.10
N LEU A 699 14.82 29.73 -9.28
CA LEU A 699 13.40 29.94 -9.49
C LEU A 699 12.82 28.72 -10.15
N GLY A 700 11.74 28.22 -9.61
CA GLY A 700 11.09 27.04 -10.14
C GLY A 700 9.57 27.15 -10.13
N TYR A 701 8.96 26.37 -11.00
CA TYR A 701 7.51 26.18 -11.06
C TYR A 701 7.20 24.74 -11.42
N ALA A 702 6.31 24.11 -10.65
CA ALA A 702 5.77 22.82 -10.96
C ALA A 702 4.24 22.85 -10.96
N ILE A 703 3.63 22.11 -11.85
CA ILE A 703 2.19 21.95 -11.97
C ILE A 703 1.84 20.47 -12.14
N ASP A 704 0.88 20.02 -11.33
CA ASP A 704 0.16 18.76 -11.54
C ASP A 704 -1.27 19.10 -11.94
N SER A 705 -1.73 18.59 -13.07
CA SER A 705 -3.11 18.73 -13.53
C SER A 705 -3.66 17.37 -13.90
N THR A 706 -4.67 16.92 -13.18
CA THR A 706 -5.34 15.67 -13.47
C THR A 706 -6.74 15.90 -14.01
N THR A 707 -7.19 14.93 -14.81
CA THR A 707 -8.58 14.79 -15.23
C THR A 707 -8.91 13.33 -15.14
N GLY A 708 -9.90 12.97 -14.34
CA GLY A 708 -10.24 11.59 -14.13
C GLY A 708 -11.71 11.40 -13.82
N SER A 709 -12.12 10.15 -13.97
CA SER A 709 -13.46 9.70 -13.58
C SER A 709 -13.43 8.23 -13.22
N THR A 710 -14.38 7.84 -12.38
CA THR A 710 -14.61 6.45 -12.05
C THR A 710 -16.11 6.21 -11.97
N LEU A 711 -16.56 5.10 -12.53
CA LEU A 711 -17.89 4.61 -12.25
C LEU A 711 -17.76 3.73 -11.01
N ILE A 712 -17.92 4.34 -9.86
CA ILE A 712 -18.24 3.60 -8.65
C ILE A 712 -19.69 3.18 -8.80
N LEU A 713 -20.06 2.05 -8.20
CA LEU A 713 -21.44 1.59 -8.14
C LEU A 713 -22.42 2.62 -7.52
N ASN A 714 -21.90 3.70 -6.98
CA ASN A 714 -22.63 4.91 -6.61
C ASN A 714 -22.40 6.01 -7.67
N PRO A 715 -23.35 6.23 -8.60
CA PRO A 715 -23.22 7.22 -9.68
C PRO A 715 -23.19 8.67 -9.17
N ASN A 716 -23.49 8.88 -7.88
CA ASN A 716 -23.50 10.21 -7.26
C ASN A 716 -22.18 10.54 -6.51
N SER A 717 -21.19 9.66 -6.59
CA SER A 717 -19.89 9.93 -5.94
C SER A 717 -19.12 11.02 -6.72
N PRO A 718 -18.67 12.09 -6.07
CA PRO A 718 -17.85 13.11 -6.72
C PRO A 718 -16.49 12.54 -7.15
N SER A 719 -15.94 13.06 -8.24
CA SER A 719 -14.61 12.64 -8.73
C SER A 719 -13.47 12.99 -7.76
N GLY A 720 -13.71 14.00 -6.91
CA GLY A 720 -12.77 14.38 -5.86
C GLY A 720 -11.35 14.60 -6.37
N PRO A 721 -10.36 13.96 -5.73
CA PRO A 721 -8.94 14.09 -6.07
C PRO A 721 -8.55 13.45 -7.41
N LEU A 722 -9.47 12.90 -8.20
CA LEU A 722 -9.20 12.46 -9.57
C LEU A 722 -9.18 13.61 -10.58
N ASP A 723 -9.71 14.78 -10.22
CA ASP A 723 -9.81 15.93 -11.10
C ASP A 723 -9.39 17.21 -10.37
N TYR A 724 -8.10 17.49 -10.36
CA TYR A 724 -7.51 18.62 -9.63
C TYR A 724 -6.40 19.32 -10.40
N ASN A 725 -6.06 20.54 -9.94
CA ASN A 725 -4.82 21.22 -10.28
C ASN A 725 -4.04 21.54 -8.99
N TYR A 726 -2.72 21.41 -9.07
CA TYR A 726 -1.80 21.71 -7.98
C TYR A 726 -0.61 22.50 -8.51
N ASN A 727 -0.58 23.79 -8.22
CA ASN A 727 0.43 24.74 -8.67
C ASN A 727 1.45 24.99 -7.56
N ARG A 728 2.75 24.99 -7.89
CA ARG A 728 3.84 25.10 -6.93
C ARG A 728 4.98 25.97 -7.47
N PRO A 729 4.82 27.30 -7.56
CA PRO A 729 5.96 28.19 -7.76
C PRO A 729 6.84 28.26 -6.49
N TYR A 730 8.15 28.35 -6.66
CA TYR A 730 9.10 28.50 -5.59
C TYR A 730 10.35 29.26 -6.02
N GLY A 731 11.07 29.80 -5.04
CA GLY A 731 12.34 30.45 -5.27
C GLY A 731 13.26 30.34 -4.06
N THR A 732 14.54 30.28 -4.31
CA THR A 732 15.56 30.32 -3.27
C THR A 732 16.66 31.31 -3.62
N VAL A 733 17.17 31.99 -2.61
CA VAL A 733 18.31 32.92 -2.68
C VAL A 733 19.31 32.45 -1.65
N THR A 734 20.55 32.16 -2.07
CA THR A 734 21.66 31.88 -1.16
C THR A 734 22.75 32.94 -1.38
N PHE A 735 23.19 33.57 -0.28
CA PHE A 735 24.20 34.60 -0.29
C PHE A 735 25.37 34.24 0.63
N ASP A 736 26.56 34.07 0.05
CA ASP A 736 27.80 33.77 0.76
C ASP A 736 28.37 35.07 1.37
N VAL A 737 28.20 35.24 2.68
CA VAL A 737 28.66 36.44 3.41
C VAL A 737 30.16 36.39 3.64
N ALA A 738 30.67 35.26 4.06
CA ALA A 738 32.08 35.02 4.34
C ALA A 738 32.46 33.58 4.01
N LYS A 739 33.76 33.24 4.02
CA LYS A 739 34.19 31.85 3.88
C LYS A 739 33.54 31.01 4.97
N GLY A 740 32.75 30.04 4.54
CA GLY A 740 32.06 29.13 5.44
C GLY A 740 30.75 29.66 6.06
N VAL A 741 30.27 30.86 5.71
CA VAL A 741 28.99 31.42 6.21
C VAL A 741 28.15 31.90 5.06
N ALA A 742 26.94 31.33 4.94
CA ALA A 742 25.95 31.76 3.98
C ALA A 742 24.59 31.96 4.64
N PHE A 743 23.77 32.83 4.08
CA PHE A 743 22.36 32.96 4.39
C PHE A 743 21.54 32.46 3.24
N ARG A 744 20.47 31.69 3.55
CA ARG A 744 19.54 31.18 2.56
C ARG A 744 18.13 31.64 2.90
N GLY A 745 17.47 32.26 1.93
CA GLY A 745 16.04 32.54 1.94
C GLY A 745 15.34 31.66 0.91
N GLY A 746 14.25 31.00 1.30
CA GLY A 746 13.42 30.22 0.40
C GLY A 746 11.97 30.65 0.52
N TRP A 747 11.28 30.72 -0.61
CA TRP A 747 9.85 30.92 -0.69
C TRP A 747 9.21 29.82 -1.54
N GLY A 748 8.06 29.30 -1.11
CA GLY A 748 7.24 28.38 -1.87
C GLY A 748 5.77 28.76 -1.73
N PHE A 749 5.03 28.61 -2.80
CA PHE A 749 3.58 28.79 -2.81
C PHE A 749 2.93 27.52 -3.28
N TYR A 750 1.81 27.19 -2.65
CA TYR A 750 1.02 25.98 -2.92
C TYR A 750 -0.41 26.41 -3.20
N ASP A 751 -0.95 26.02 -4.37
CA ASP A 751 -2.33 26.30 -4.76
C ASP A 751 -2.94 25.00 -5.31
N TYR A 752 -3.76 24.37 -4.48
CA TYR A 752 -4.47 23.14 -4.80
C TYR A 752 -5.97 23.38 -4.86
N TYR A 753 -6.62 22.91 -5.92
CA TYR A 753 -8.06 22.90 -6.02
C TYR A 753 -8.58 21.74 -6.86
N GLU A 754 -9.73 21.16 -6.45
CA GLU A 754 -10.46 20.14 -7.18
C GLU A 754 -11.41 20.81 -8.18
N LYS A 755 -11.39 20.40 -9.47
CA LYS A 755 -12.11 21.09 -10.55
C LYS A 755 -13.62 20.86 -10.50
N ASN A 756 -14.04 19.71 -9.99
CA ASN A 756 -15.44 19.28 -9.89
C ASN A 756 -15.92 19.24 -8.44
N GLU A 757 -15.59 20.28 -7.65
CA GLU A 757 -16.27 20.47 -6.38
C GLU A 757 -17.76 20.65 -6.69
N THR A 758 -18.57 19.68 -6.30
CA THR A 758 -20.03 19.75 -6.51
C THR A 758 -20.61 20.87 -5.65
N PRO A 759 -21.03 22.01 -6.23
CA PRO A 759 -21.62 23.10 -5.47
C PRO A 759 -23.01 22.78 -4.91
N VAL A 760 -23.49 21.56 -5.10
CA VAL A 760 -24.88 21.17 -4.87
C VAL A 760 -25.18 20.79 -3.43
N VAL A 761 -24.16 20.60 -2.59
CA VAL A 761 -24.38 20.21 -1.19
C VAL A 761 -23.96 21.38 -0.31
N THR A 762 -24.94 22.13 0.15
CA THR A 762 -24.73 23.18 1.17
C THR A 762 -24.11 22.57 2.42
N GLY A 763 -22.90 23.02 2.77
CA GLY A 763 -22.19 22.62 3.99
C GLY A 763 -21.01 21.69 3.80
N ILE A 764 -20.67 21.23 2.58
CA ILE A 764 -19.39 20.56 2.32
C ILE A 764 -18.31 21.64 2.25
N PRO A 765 -17.28 21.59 3.11
CA PRO A 765 -16.15 22.51 3.00
C PRO A 765 -15.40 22.25 1.68
N SER A 766 -15.03 23.34 0.99
CA SER A 766 -14.15 23.24 -0.17
C SER A 766 -12.87 22.49 0.20
N ARG A 767 -12.41 21.62 -0.69
CA ARG A 767 -11.15 20.90 -0.53
C ARG A 767 -9.94 21.66 -1.09
N SER A 768 -10.13 22.90 -1.43
CA SER A 768 -9.09 23.79 -1.94
C SER A 768 -8.28 24.39 -0.80
N PHE A 769 -6.99 24.61 -1.04
CA PHE A 769 -6.15 25.43 -0.14
C PHE A 769 -5.12 26.23 -0.93
N ARG A 770 -4.69 27.34 -0.33
CA ARG A 770 -3.54 28.15 -0.77
C ARG A 770 -2.62 28.38 0.39
N GLY A 771 -1.33 28.16 0.19
CA GLY A 771 -0.34 28.28 1.25
C GLY A 771 0.94 28.97 0.80
N ASN A 772 1.47 29.85 1.63
CA ASN A 772 2.80 30.41 1.51
C ASN A 772 3.70 29.80 2.57
N LEU A 773 4.92 29.52 2.15
CA LEU A 773 5.98 28.99 2.98
C LEU A 773 7.24 29.80 2.77
N VAL A 774 7.80 30.35 3.85
CA VAL A 774 9.05 31.07 3.84
C VAL A 774 10.03 30.38 4.78
N ASN A 775 11.20 30.01 4.28
CA ASN A 775 12.32 29.50 5.07
C ASN A 775 13.43 30.56 5.14
N LEU A 776 13.97 30.79 6.31
CA LEU A 776 15.15 31.62 6.52
C LEU A 776 16.15 30.82 7.32
N SER A 777 17.37 30.66 6.79
CA SER A 777 18.41 29.84 7.41
C SER A 777 19.78 30.47 7.27
N MET A 778 20.65 30.09 8.19
CA MET A 778 22.08 30.33 8.14
C MET A 778 22.79 28.98 7.95
N ILE A 779 23.71 28.94 7.01
CA ILE A 779 24.60 27.82 6.74
C ILE A 779 25.99 28.20 7.29
N TYR A 780 26.52 27.34 8.17
CA TYR A 780 27.89 27.43 8.66
C TYR A 780 28.65 26.18 8.24
N SER A 781 29.79 26.35 7.58
CA SER A 781 30.63 25.25 7.10
C SER A 781 32.10 25.55 7.22
N PHE A 782 32.92 24.56 7.52
CA PHE A 782 34.38 24.65 7.56
C PHE A 782 35.06 23.38 7.06
#